data_29b08ce927230d37b77596474ea0387f
#
_entry.id   29b08ce927230d37b77596474ea0387f
#
_cell.length_a   1.000
_cell.length_b   1.000
_cell.length_c   1.000
_cell.angle_alpha   90.00
_cell.angle_beta   90.00
_cell.angle_gamma   90.00
#
_symmetry.space_group_name_H-M   'P 1'
#
loop_
_entity.id
_entity.type
_entity.pdbx_description
1 polymer ?
#
loop_
_entity_poly.entity_id
_entity_poly.type
_entity_poly.pdbx_seq_one_letter_code
_entity_poly.pdbx_strand_id
1 'polypeptide(L)'
;MEAWGKFERTDKPHDVNAPLSANPRDASSFFLSRSPPSPSDTKASASRMTKRPAPPPPVATGITPSDDLLAWPTFWIYGLIFVLVLAVYAPSLHGGWLWDDDAHLTKPELQSLAGLSRIWFEPGATQQYYPLLHSAFWLEHQLWGDAVFGYHLLNVLLHATAACLAGLTLRRLGVRGAWFAALLFALHPVGVESVAWISEQKNTLSAVLYFCAALAYLRFEDNRRRQAYALATGLFVLALMTKTVTATLPAALLLVFWWRRGRLDPKRDVAPLLPWFALAITGGVVTAWIERTLIGASGRDFALDPLQRSLLAGRVVWFYLGKLLWPADLAFIYPRWVIDPSSAAQYLFPLGAAAVLVALWLRARRGPLAGALFFIGTLFPALGFVNVYPFIFSFVADHFQYLASLGIFALIAAGGSAASAHWPRAMRASSFAVLTGLGVLTWRQAQTYRTPIALYEATLQVNRTAWMAQTNLAGALLQSGRVDEAVPHLEAALKINPNLPEAENNFGTCLRRLGRSLEALPHFERALQLRPGYLEALNNTGLALMDLDRIDEAIARFEAALRLRPDYSVAHSNLGLAFQRCGRIDEAIAQFAQAVHFRPAYATAESNWAASLTVAGHFTEAVLHFERAMQLEPQQPLHPFIYGQALLQAGRTDEALARFRRALELNPNFADAHYQLALALRQLGRVDEAQVHFQAARRRAP
;
A
#
# COMPACT_ATOMS: atom_id res chain seq x y z
N MET A 1 4.40 0.69 -14.44
CA MET A 1 5.47 1.67 -14.31
C MET A 1 5.55 2.65 -15.49
N GLU A 2 5.00 2.37 -16.66
CA GLU A 2 4.85 3.38 -17.73
C GLU A 2 3.89 4.54 -17.39
N ALA A 3 3.05 4.42 -16.36
CA ALA A 3 2.10 5.46 -15.97
C ALA A 3 2.75 6.67 -15.25
N TRP A 4 4.01 6.59 -14.89
CA TRP A 4 4.74 7.65 -14.16
C TRP A 4 5.34 8.74 -15.06
N GLY A 5 5.36 8.55 -16.38
CA GLY A 5 6.02 9.44 -17.34
C GLY A 5 5.12 10.36 -18.16
N LYS A 6 3.80 10.37 -17.96
CA LYS A 6 2.89 11.17 -18.80
C LYS A 6 2.17 12.28 -18.03
N PHE A 7 2.90 13.17 -17.41
CA PHE A 7 2.40 14.48 -16.99
C PHE A 7 3.24 15.59 -17.65
N GLU A 8 3.09 15.75 -18.96
CA GLU A 8 3.40 17.01 -19.62
C GLU A 8 2.16 17.90 -19.56
N ARG A 9 2.35 19.05 -18.92
CA ARG A 9 1.41 20.18 -18.94
C ARG A 9 1.28 20.71 -20.36
N THR A 10 0.08 20.76 -20.87
CA THR A 10 -0.29 21.72 -21.91
C THR A 10 -0.97 22.93 -21.26
N ASP A 11 -0.18 23.93 -20.94
CA ASP A 11 -0.68 25.28 -20.71
C ASP A 11 -1.10 25.88 -22.07
N LYS A 12 -2.35 26.21 -22.22
CA LYS A 12 -2.80 27.31 -23.06
C LYS A 12 -3.92 28.07 -22.38
N PRO A 13 -3.78 29.39 -22.28
CA PRO A 13 -4.80 30.24 -21.67
C PRO A 13 -5.92 30.56 -22.65
N HIS A 14 -7.15 30.55 -22.19
CA HIS A 14 -8.22 31.26 -22.87
C HIS A 14 -8.87 32.26 -21.93
N ASP A 15 -8.92 33.42 -22.47
CA ASP A 15 -9.29 34.71 -21.96
C ASP A 15 -10.77 34.81 -21.54
N VAL A 16 -10.94 35.77 -20.66
CA VAL A 16 -12.11 36.31 -20.00
C VAL A 16 -13.01 37.06 -20.99
N ASN A 17 -14.30 36.99 -20.85
CA ASN A 17 -15.14 38.16 -20.53
C ASN A 17 -16.65 37.84 -20.46
N ALA A 18 -17.21 38.39 -19.44
CA ALA A 18 -18.62 38.53 -19.01
C ALA A 18 -19.49 39.32 -20.02
N PRO A 19 -20.72 39.80 -19.72
CA PRO A 19 -21.59 39.59 -18.55
C PRO A 19 -23.13 39.60 -18.82
N LEU A 20 -23.91 39.53 -17.70
CA LEU A 20 -25.23 40.15 -17.43
C LEU A 20 -26.47 39.55 -18.13
N SER A 21 -27.52 39.29 -17.50
CA SER A 21 -28.48 39.96 -16.61
C SER A 21 -29.81 39.15 -16.68
N ALA A 22 -30.59 39.07 -15.76
CA ALA A 22 -31.44 39.76 -14.92
C ALA A 22 -32.64 38.88 -14.48
N ASN A 23 -32.91 39.03 -13.26
CA ASN A 23 -34.14 38.69 -12.51
C ASN A 23 -35.38 39.52 -13.01
N PRO A 24 -36.55 39.50 -12.43
CA PRO A 24 -37.35 38.50 -11.70
C PRO A 24 -38.89 38.59 -12.01
N ARG A 25 -39.69 37.95 -11.09
CA ARG A 25 -41.17 38.20 -10.85
C ARG A 25 -42.14 37.39 -11.72
N ASP A 26 -43.24 36.92 -11.29
CA ASP A 26 -44.15 37.06 -10.14
C ASP A 26 -45.20 35.94 -10.23
N ALA A 27 -45.66 35.54 -9.14
CA ALA A 27 -46.94 35.73 -8.48
C ALA A 27 -48.00 34.62 -8.61
N SER A 28 -48.34 34.19 -7.45
CA SER A 28 -49.70 34.16 -6.85
C SER A 28 -50.69 33.05 -7.22
N SER A 29 -50.96 32.32 -6.15
CA SER A 29 -52.30 32.02 -5.59
C SER A 29 -53.34 31.32 -6.44
N PHE A 30 -53.81 30.20 -5.90
CA PHE A 30 -55.27 30.05 -5.69
C PHE A 30 -55.57 29.04 -4.58
N PHE A 31 -56.16 29.52 -3.50
CA PHE A 31 -56.92 28.78 -2.47
C PHE A 31 -58.21 28.25 -3.09
N LEU A 32 -58.62 27.05 -2.71
CA LEU A 32 -60.02 26.77 -2.36
C LEU A 32 -60.13 25.50 -1.49
N SER A 33 -60.71 25.76 -0.35
CA SER A 33 -61.22 24.85 0.67
C SER A 33 -62.37 23.98 0.18
N ARG A 34 -62.53 22.80 0.72
CA ARG A 34 -63.83 22.24 1.12
C ARG A 34 -63.70 21.12 2.13
N SER A 35 -64.43 21.27 3.21
CA SER A 35 -64.61 20.37 4.34
C SER A 35 -65.61 19.23 4.04
N PRO A 36 -65.76 18.23 4.95
CA PRO A 36 -66.37 16.93 4.69
C PRO A 36 -67.89 16.89 4.99
N PRO A 37 -68.55 15.81 4.66
CA PRO A 37 -69.76 15.42 5.36
C PRO A 37 -69.64 14.07 6.08
N SER A 38 -70.27 14.00 7.22
CA SER A 38 -70.44 12.88 8.12
C SER A 38 -71.76 12.07 7.82
N PRO A 39 -72.13 11.07 8.63
CA PRO A 39 -72.46 9.73 8.14
C PRO A 39 -73.98 9.43 8.17
N SER A 40 -74.40 8.40 7.45
CA SER A 40 -75.66 7.70 7.77
C SER A 40 -75.69 6.26 7.23
N ASP A 41 -75.80 5.32 8.13
CA ASP A 41 -76.68 4.13 8.14
C ASP A 41 -76.94 3.30 6.86
N THR A 42 -76.65 2.04 6.82
CA THR A 42 -77.45 0.87 7.22
C THR A 42 -77.18 -0.41 6.43
N LYS A 43 -77.21 -1.46 7.15
CA LYS A 43 -77.65 -2.84 6.82
C LYS A 43 -76.68 -3.89 6.30
N ALA A 44 -76.61 -4.87 7.13
CA ALA A 44 -76.04 -6.21 7.08
C ALA A 44 -76.25 -6.98 5.74
N SER A 45 -75.17 -7.66 5.32
CA SER A 45 -75.27 -8.92 4.60
C SER A 45 -74.16 -9.83 5.07
N ALA A 46 -74.55 -10.97 5.68
CA ALA A 46 -73.67 -12.02 6.14
C ALA A 46 -73.08 -12.77 4.94
N SER A 47 -71.76 -12.76 4.82
CA SER A 47 -71.02 -13.63 3.90
C SER A 47 -69.88 -14.30 4.61
N ARG A 48 -69.83 -15.59 4.48
CA ARG A 48 -68.92 -16.61 5.10
C ARG A 48 -67.48 -16.15 5.27
N MET A 49 -67.04 -16.04 6.52
CA MET A 49 -65.64 -15.97 6.89
C MET A 49 -64.94 -17.30 6.61
N THR A 50 -64.15 -17.40 5.59
CA THR A 50 -63.09 -18.37 5.49
C THR A 50 -61.96 -17.94 6.43
N LYS A 51 -61.75 -18.71 7.51
CA LYS A 51 -60.62 -18.54 8.44
C LYS A 51 -59.31 -18.57 7.67
N ARG A 52 -58.63 -17.41 7.55
CA ARG A 52 -57.20 -17.39 7.21
C ARG A 52 -56.46 -18.13 8.32
N PRO A 53 -55.50 -19.01 7.97
CA PRO A 53 -54.66 -19.63 8.99
C PRO A 53 -53.85 -18.51 9.67
N ALA A 54 -53.75 -18.61 11.00
CA ALA A 54 -52.96 -17.71 11.83
C ALA A 54 -51.51 -17.68 11.29
N PRO A 55 -50.82 -16.50 11.29
CA PRO A 55 -49.41 -16.46 10.95
C PRO A 55 -48.64 -17.35 11.92
N PRO A 56 -47.64 -18.09 11.43
CA PRO A 56 -46.80 -18.91 12.32
C PRO A 56 -46.19 -18.00 13.40
N PRO A 57 -46.06 -18.48 14.64
CA PRO A 57 -45.47 -17.68 15.70
C PRO A 57 -44.10 -17.20 15.29
N PRO A 58 -43.66 -15.99 15.68
CA PRO A 58 -42.32 -15.51 15.40
C PRO A 58 -41.34 -16.54 15.95
N VAL A 59 -40.45 -17.03 15.08
CA VAL A 59 -39.35 -17.90 15.50
C VAL A 59 -38.62 -17.16 16.62
N ALA A 60 -38.73 -17.68 17.82
CA ALA A 60 -38.04 -17.15 18.99
C ALA A 60 -36.53 -17.19 18.72
N THR A 61 -35.97 -16.04 18.40
CA THR A 61 -34.53 -15.83 18.28
C THR A 61 -33.92 -15.60 19.66
N GLY A 62 -34.30 -16.47 20.62
CA GLY A 62 -33.64 -16.55 21.91
C GLY A 62 -32.32 -17.30 21.73
N ILE A 63 -31.27 -16.61 21.32
CA ILE A 63 -29.93 -17.11 21.55
C ILE A 63 -29.66 -16.92 23.01
N THR A 64 -29.72 -18.03 23.76
CA THR A 64 -29.23 -18.02 25.13
C THR A 64 -27.72 -17.83 25.11
N PRO A 65 -27.14 -17.12 26.09
CA PRO A 65 -25.67 -16.88 26.16
C PRO A 65 -24.85 -18.18 26.22
N SER A 66 -25.47 -19.32 26.41
CA SER A 66 -24.83 -20.65 26.48
C SER A 66 -24.42 -21.24 25.11
N ASP A 67 -24.85 -20.66 23.98
CA ASP A 67 -24.55 -21.19 22.64
C ASP A 67 -23.25 -20.65 22.04
N ASP A 68 -22.58 -19.68 22.68
CA ASP A 68 -21.26 -19.21 22.27
C ASP A 68 -20.18 -20.17 22.79
N LEU A 69 -19.26 -20.56 21.91
CA LEU A 69 -18.05 -21.33 22.26
C LEU A 69 -17.19 -20.63 23.32
N LEU A 70 -17.36 -19.34 23.50
CA LEU A 70 -16.71 -18.46 24.49
C LEU A 70 -17.81 -17.66 25.23
N ALA A 71 -18.28 -18.18 26.33
CA ALA A 71 -19.31 -17.55 27.21
C ALA A 71 -18.67 -16.44 28.11
N TRP A 72 -17.84 -15.57 27.56
CA TRP A 72 -17.21 -14.46 28.28
C TRP A 72 -18.01 -13.17 28.13
N PRO A 73 -17.98 -12.26 29.14
CA PRO A 73 -18.49 -10.91 28.95
C PRO A 73 -17.80 -10.24 27.77
N THR A 74 -18.56 -9.58 26.94
CA THR A 74 -18.09 -8.97 25.65
C THR A 74 -16.85 -8.10 25.80
N PHE A 75 -16.72 -7.38 26.91
CA PHE A 75 -15.55 -6.52 27.20
C PHE A 75 -14.22 -7.31 27.23
N TRP A 76 -14.20 -8.47 27.90
CA TRP A 76 -12.99 -9.29 27.99
C TRP A 76 -12.59 -9.90 26.65
N ILE A 77 -13.57 -10.17 25.79
CA ILE A 77 -13.30 -10.67 24.43
C ILE A 77 -12.64 -9.58 23.58
N TYR A 78 -13.08 -8.34 23.69
CA TYR A 78 -12.39 -7.22 23.00
C TYR A 78 -10.95 -7.10 23.47
N GLY A 79 -10.71 -7.05 24.78
CA GLY A 79 -9.36 -7.00 25.34
C GLY A 79 -8.49 -8.16 24.86
N LEU A 80 -9.05 -9.39 24.85
CA LEU A 80 -8.34 -10.57 24.34
C LEU A 80 -7.96 -10.42 22.86
N ILE A 81 -8.88 -9.98 21.98
CA ILE A 81 -8.61 -9.78 20.57
C ILE A 81 -7.49 -8.76 20.38
N PHE A 82 -7.55 -7.62 21.08
CA PHE A 82 -6.48 -6.60 20.98
C PHE A 82 -5.13 -7.14 21.42
N VAL A 83 -5.07 -7.84 22.56
CA VAL A 83 -3.81 -8.42 23.07
C VAL A 83 -3.26 -9.47 22.09
N LEU A 84 -4.09 -10.37 21.58
CA LEU A 84 -3.65 -11.41 20.63
C LEU A 84 -3.18 -10.80 19.31
N VAL A 85 -3.91 -9.83 18.77
CA VAL A 85 -3.52 -9.14 17.52
C VAL A 85 -2.19 -8.41 17.71
N LEU A 86 -2.03 -7.61 18.77
CA LEU A 86 -0.75 -6.95 19.06
C LEU A 86 0.39 -7.96 19.22
N ALA A 87 0.13 -9.10 19.86
CA ALA A 87 1.15 -10.13 20.04
C ALA A 87 1.57 -10.77 18.71
N VAL A 88 0.63 -11.19 17.86
CA VAL A 88 0.96 -11.90 16.61
C VAL A 88 1.51 -10.98 15.52
N TYR A 89 1.21 -9.69 15.57
CA TYR A 89 1.71 -8.67 14.64
C TYR A 89 2.91 -7.89 15.20
N ALA A 90 3.39 -8.18 16.41
CA ALA A 90 4.56 -7.50 16.99
C ALA A 90 5.80 -7.47 16.07
N PRO A 91 6.10 -8.51 15.23
CA PRO A 91 7.20 -8.43 14.29
C PRO A 91 7.08 -7.29 13.28
N SER A 92 5.88 -6.95 12.80
CA SER A 92 5.68 -5.90 11.80
C SER A 92 5.75 -4.49 12.38
N LEU A 93 5.58 -4.30 13.69
CA LEU A 93 5.63 -2.97 14.34
C LEU A 93 6.98 -2.26 14.17
N HIS A 94 8.06 -3.02 13.96
CA HIS A 94 9.41 -2.51 13.70
C HIS A 94 9.83 -2.74 12.25
N GLY A 95 8.86 -2.90 11.35
CA GLY A 95 9.09 -3.00 9.91
C GLY A 95 9.56 -1.68 9.31
N GLY A 96 10.12 -1.76 8.09
CA GLY A 96 10.45 -0.59 7.26
C GLY A 96 9.35 -0.31 6.24
N TRP A 97 9.61 0.68 5.38
CA TRP A 97 8.81 0.95 4.19
C TRP A 97 8.89 -0.23 3.21
N LEU A 98 7.76 -0.63 2.66
CA LEU A 98 7.68 -1.73 1.71
C LEU A 98 7.12 -1.23 0.38
N TRP A 99 7.73 -1.66 -0.70
CA TRP A 99 7.32 -1.43 -2.10
C TRP A 99 6.96 0.02 -2.40
N ASP A 100 5.64 0.35 -2.34
CA ASP A 100 5.09 1.65 -2.74
C ASP A 100 4.64 2.52 -1.55
N ASP A 101 5.01 2.12 -0.33
CA ASP A 101 4.66 2.87 0.88
C ASP A 101 5.16 4.32 0.81
N ASP A 102 6.39 4.53 0.33
CA ASP A 102 6.99 5.86 0.16
C ASP A 102 6.21 6.72 -0.83
N ALA A 103 5.74 6.12 -1.91
CA ALA A 103 4.96 6.83 -2.94
C ALA A 103 3.54 7.21 -2.48
N HIS A 104 2.98 6.45 -1.53
CA HIS A 104 1.67 6.76 -0.94
C HIS A 104 1.76 7.82 0.16
N LEU A 105 2.82 7.83 0.96
CA LEU A 105 2.90 8.52 2.25
C LEU A 105 3.79 9.77 2.23
N THR A 106 4.89 9.73 1.49
CA THR A 106 5.97 10.71 1.65
C THR A 106 6.10 11.73 0.52
N LYS A 107 5.12 11.82 -0.39
CA LYS A 107 5.16 12.89 -1.41
C LYS A 107 5.17 14.26 -0.76
N PRO A 108 6.29 15.02 -0.80
CA PRO A 108 6.41 16.32 -0.10
C PRO A 108 5.33 17.32 -0.50
N GLU A 109 4.89 17.27 -1.75
CA GLU A 109 3.86 18.17 -2.30
C GLU A 109 2.48 17.96 -1.66
N LEU A 110 2.24 16.78 -1.06
CA LEU A 110 0.96 16.45 -0.42
C LEU A 110 0.97 16.65 1.11
N GLN A 111 2.11 16.96 1.72
CA GLN A 111 2.26 17.08 3.18
C GLN A 111 1.69 18.38 3.76
N SER A 112 1.42 19.39 2.93
CA SER A 112 0.84 20.67 3.33
C SER A 112 -0.70 20.63 3.37
N LEU A 113 -1.33 21.68 3.94
CA LEU A 113 -2.80 21.87 3.86
C LEU A 113 -3.28 22.03 2.39
N ALA A 114 -2.47 22.65 1.53
CA ALA A 114 -2.75 22.69 0.09
C ALA A 114 -2.69 21.27 -0.52
N GLY A 115 -1.74 20.44 -0.08
CA GLY A 115 -1.66 19.03 -0.45
C GLY A 115 -2.90 18.24 -0.03
N LEU A 116 -3.43 18.47 1.17
CA LEU A 116 -4.68 17.86 1.62
C LEU A 116 -5.87 18.25 0.70
N SER A 117 -5.95 19.50 0.26
CA SER A 117 -6.95 19.93 -0.73
C SER A 117 -6.77 19.19 -2.06
N ARG A 118 -5.52 19.00 -2.54
CA ARG A 118 -5.23 18.26 -3.77
C ARG A 118 -5.65 16.79 -3.68
N ILE A 119 -5.47 16.13 -2.53
CA ILE A 119 -5.93 14.76 -2.27
C ILE A 119 -7.45 14.62 -2.54
N TRP A 120 -8.25 15.63 -2.22
CA TRP A 120 -9.69 15.60 -2.38
C TRP A 120 -10.18 16.05 -3.76
N PHE A 121 -9.51 16.98 -4.41
CA PHE A 121 -10.06 17.68 -5.57
C PHE A 121 -9.24 17.52 -6.86
N GLU A 122 -8.05 16.89 -6.79
CA GLU A 122 -7.19 16.65 -7.96
C GLU A 122 -7.04 15.14 -8.21
N PRO A 123 -7.85 14.52 -9.11
CA PRO A 123 -7.67 13.13 -9.51
C PRO A 123 -6.29 12.93 -10.11
N GLY A 124 -5.50 11.99 -9.55
CA GLY A 124 -4.12 11.72 -9.96
C GLY A 124 -3.05 12.36 -9.07
N ALA A 125 -3.40 13.22 -8.10
CA ALA A 125 -2.48 13.67 -7.07
C ALA A 125 -1.92 12.49 -6.26
N THR A 126 -2.72 11.44 -6.08
CA THR A 126 -2.37 10.18 -5.41
C THR A 126 -2.37 9.02 -6.41
N GLN A 127 -1.68 7.91 -6.07
CA GLN A 127 -1.65 6.71 -6.93
C GLN A 127 -3.04 6.13 -7.21
N GLN A 128 -3.90 6.11 -6.19
CA GLN A 128 -5.29 5.66 -6.27
C GLN A 128 -6.17 6.74 -5.65
N TYR A 129 -7.34 6.99 -6.22
CA TYR A 129 -8.25 8.00 -5.68
C TYR A 129 -9.06 7.45 -4.50
N TYR A 130 -8.44 7.47 -3.33
CA TYR A 130 -9.04 7.15 -2.04
C TYR A 130 -8.82 8.30 -1.06
N PRO A 131 -9.58 9.41 -1.20
CA PRO A 131 -9.28 10.65 -0.49
C PRO A 131 -9.31 10.52 1.04
N LEU A 132 -10.16 9.66 1.61
CA LEU A 132 -10.20 9.45 3.06
C LEU A 132 -8.95 8.69 3.55
N LEU A 133 -8.51 7.67 2.80
CA LEU A 133 -7.27 6.95 3.12
C LEU A 133 -6.07 7.89 3.12
N HIS A 134 -5.90 8.66 2.04
CA HIS A 134 -4.77 9.57 1.93
C HIS A 134 -4.85 10.74 2.92
N SER A 135 -6.06 11.11 3.37
CA SER A 135 -6.22 12.06 4.49
C SER A 135 -5.80 11.45 5.83
N ALA A 136 -6.03 10.14 6.03
CA ALA A 136 -5.53 9.44 7.20
C ALA A 136 -3.99 9.42 7.20
N PHE A 137 -3.36 9.05 6.07
CA PHE A 137 -1.90 9.11 5.90
C PHE A 137 -1.34 10.53 6.07
N TRP A 138 -2.04 11.54 5.57
CA TRP A 138 -1.66 12.94 5.79
C TRP A 138 -1.61 13.27 7.29
N LEU A 139 -2.64 12.87 8.05
CA LEU A 139 -2.69 13.08 9.50
C LEU A 139 -1.59 12.29 10.22
N GLU A 140 -1.38 11.05 9.85
CA GLU A 140 -0.34 10.17 10.38
C GLU A 140 1.06 10.77 10.16
N HIS A 141 1.31 11.34 8.97
CA HIS A 141 2.55 12.04 8.68
C HIS A 141 2.75 13.29 9.54
N GLN A 142 1.68 14.07 9.81
CA GLN A 142 1.76 15.21 10.72
C GLN A 142 2.10 14.79 12.17
N LEU A 143 1.70 13.57 12.57
CA LEU A 143 1.94 13.06 13.93
C LEU A 143 3.30 12.39 14.07
N TRP A 144 3.76 11.64 13.06
CA TRP A 144 4.92 10.76 13.18
C TRP A 144 6.03 11.05 12.17
N GLY A 145 5.80 11.93 11.18
CA GLY A 145 6.77 12.16 10.10
C GLY A 145 7.09 10.84 9.39
N ASP A 146 8.37 10.55 9.24
CA ASP A 146 8.88 9.34 8.60
C ASP A 146 9.06 8.15 9.57
N ALA A 147 8.61 8.27 10.83
CA ALA A 147 8.73 7.21 11.83
C ALA A 147 7.66 6.11 11.60
N VAL A 148 8.05 5.00 10.98
CA VAL A 148 7.16 3.90 10.53
C VAL A 148 6.35 3.21 11.63
N PHE A 149 6.85 3.21 12.89
CA PHE A 149 6.20 2.53 14.01
C PHE A 149 4.74 2.95 14.21
N GLY A 150 4.45 4.25 14.12
CA GLY A 150 3.10 4.79 14.31
C GLY A 150 2.11 4.28 13.29
N TYR A 151 2.52 4.23 12.01
CA TYR A 151 1.71 3.72 10.90
C TYR A 151 1.39 2.23 11.08
N HIS A 152 2.38 1.41 11.40
CA HIS A 152 2.16 -0.02 11.67
C HIS A 152 1.25 -0.23 12.88
N LEU A 153 1.47 0.51 13.99
CA LEU A 153 0.65 0.38 15.18
C LEU A 153 -0.82 0.72 14.89
N LEU A 154 -1.08 1.81 14.18
CA LEU A 154 -2.45 2.19 13.82
C LEU A 154 -3.11 1.12 12.96
N ASN A 155 -2.39 0.57 11.96
CA ASN A 155 -2.94 -0.47 11.09
C ASN A 155 -3.30 -1.75 11.90
N VAL A 156 -2.44 -2.17 12.83
CA VAL A 156 -2.69 -3.29 13.75
C VAL A 156 -3.92 -3.02 14.65
N LEU A 157 -4.06 -1.80 15.19
CA LEU A 157 -5.20 -1.41 16.00
C LEU A 157 -6.51 -1.34 15.19
N LEU A 158 -6.45 -0.87 13.94
CA LEU A 158 -7.59 -0.90 13.03
C LEU A 158 -8.04 -2.33 12.74
N HIS A 159 -7.09 -3.26 12.54
CA HIS A 159 -7.41 -4.68 12.34
C HIS A 159 -8.08 -5.31 13.58
N ALA A 160 -7.55 -5.07 14.77
CA ALA A 160 -8.18 -5.51 16.02
C ALA A 160 -9.60 -4.95 16.17
N THR A 161 -9.79 -3.67 15.86
CA THR A 161 -11.09 -3.01 15.87
C THR A 161 -12.04 -3.63 14.83
N ALA A 162 -11.57 -3.89 13.61
CA ALA A 162 -12.36 -4.55 12.56
C ALA A 162 -12.80 -5.95 12.98
N ALA A 163 -11.92 -6.73 13.64
CA ALA A 163 -12.25 -8.06 14.18
C ALA A 163 -13.33 -8.00 15.27
N CYS A 164 -13.24 -7.04 16.18
CA CYS A 164 -14.26 -6.81 17.20
C CYS A 164 -15.62 -6.43 16.59
N LEU A 165 -15.61 -5.52 15.61
CA LEU A 165 -16.82 -5.08 14.90
C LEU A 165 -17.43 -6.21 14.06
N ALA A 166 -16.60 -7.05 13.43
CA ALA A 166 -17.04 -8.25 12.72
C ALA A 166 -17.76 -9.22 13.68
N GLY A 167 -17.16 -9.52 14.84
CA GLY A 167 -17.78 -10.33 15.88
C GLY A 167 -19.10 -9.75 16.37
N LEU A 168 -19.14 -8.45 16.64
CA LEU A 168 -20.36 -7.75 17.05
C LEU A 168 -21.46 -7.82 15.97
N THR A 169 -21.08 -7.63 14.70
CA THR A 169 -22.00 -7.73 13.56
C THR A 169 -22.58 -9.13 13.44
N LEU A 170 -21.74 -10.17 13.46
CA LEU A 170 -22.17 -11.56 13.39
C LEU A 170 -23.07 -11.96 14.60
N ARG A 171 -22.72 -11.50 15.80
CA ARG A 171 -23.54 -11.71 17.00
C ARG A 171 -24.91 -11.06 16.87
N ARG A 172 -24.97 -9.81 16.38
CA ARG A 172 -26.24 -9.12 16.12
C ARG A 172 -27.10 -9.82 15.07
N LEU A 173 -26.45 -10.46 14.10
CA LEU A 173 -27.12 -11.27 13.08
C LEU A 173 -27.59 -12.64 13.59
N GLY A 174 -27.19 -13.04 14.80
CA GLY A 174 -27.54 -14.33 15.40
C GLY A 174 -26.69 -15.49 14.86
N VAL A 175 -25.48 -15.21 14.36
CA VAL A 175 -24.55 -16.27 13.94
C VAL A 175 -23.96 -16.94 15.17
N ARG A 176 -24.13 -18.26 15.27
CA ARG A 176 -23.53 -19.07 16.35
C ARG A 176 -22.01 -19.06 16.20
N GLY A 177 -21.31 -18.95 17.34
CA GLY A 177 -19.84 -18.87 17.32
C GLY A 177 -19.26 -17.55 16.77
N ALA A 178 -20.03 -16.45 16.82
CA ALA A 178 -19.64 -15.14 16.27
C ALA A 178 -18.24 -14.67 16.74
N TRP A 179 -17.90 -14.86 18.01
CA TRP A 179 -16.58 -14.48 18.54
C TRP A 179 -15.46 -15.40 18.08
N PHE A 180 -15.75 -16.68 17.83
CA PHE A 180 -14.78 -17.59 17.23
C PHE A 180 -14.48 -17.17 15.78
N ALA A 181 -15.51 -16.78 15.02
CA ALA A 181 -15.31 -16.19 13.68
C ALA A 181 -14.47 -14.91 13.73
N ALA A 182 -14.68 -14.04 14.73
CA ALA A 182 -13.88 -12.84 14.95
C ALA A 182 -12.41 -13.18 15.28
N LEU A 183 -12.16 -14.19 16.10
CA LEU A 183 -10.80 -14.66 16.41
C LEU A 183 -10.13 -15.31 15.20
N LEU A 184 -10.87 -16.07 14.38
CA LEU A 184 -10.35 -16.56 13.10
C LEU A 184 -9.95 -15.39 12.19
N PHE A 185 -10.80 -14.38 12.06
CA PHE A 185 -10.50 -13.18 11.27
C PHE A 185 -9.27 -12.42 11.81
N ALA A 186 -9.14 -12.31 13.14
CA ALA A 186 -8.05 -11.61 13.80
C ALA A 186 -6.69 -12.31 13.68
N LEU A 187 -6.68 -13.65 13.67
CA LEU A 187 -5.47 -14.46 13.80
C LEU A 187 -5.10 -15.23 12.53
N HIS A 188 -5.85 -15.07 11.43
CA HIS A 188 -5.58 -15.81 10.21
C HIS A 188 -4.45 -15.19 9.40
N PRO A 189 -3.42 -15.95 8.97
CA PRO A 189 -2.24 -15.40 8.31
C PRO A 189 -2.52 -14.75 6.94
N VAL A 190 -3.64 -15.03 6.28
CA VAL A 190 -4.05 -14.29 5.06
C VAL A 190 -4.33 -12.80 5.33
N GLY A 191 -4.55 -12.41 6.61
CA GLY A 191 -4.70 -11.01 7.00
C GLY A 191 -3.40 -10.22 7.03
N VAL A 192 -2.23 -10.91 7.05
CA VAL A 192 -0.93 -10.27 7.30
C VAL A 192 -0.60 -9.21 6.26
N GLU A 193 -0.81 -9.50 4.98
CA GLU A 193 -0.55 -8.54 3.90
C GLU A 193 -1.34 -7.23 4.11
N SER A 194 -2.61 -7.32 4.54
CA SER A 194 -3.45 -6.15 4.83
C SER A 194 -3.05 -5.37 6.08
N VAL A 195 -2.35 -6.01 7.03
CA VAL A 195 -2.08 -5.43 8.36
C VAL A 195 -0.62 -5.00 8.51
N ALA A 196 0.32 -5.77 7.94
CA ALA A 196 1.74 -5.52 8.06
C ALA A 196 2.27 -4.58 6.96
N TRP A 197 1.60 -4.46 5.83
CA TRP A 197 1.94 -3.54 4.76
C TRP A 197 1.15 -2.23 4.93
N ILE A 198 1.85 -1.10 5.09
CA ILE A 198 1.24 0.20 5.45
C ILE A 198 0.25 0.66 4.38
N SER A 199 0.62 0.58 3.08
CA SER A 199 -0.27 0.98 1.98
C SER A 199 -1.59 0.22 1.94
N GLU A 200 -1.66 -1.00 2.54
CA GLU A 200 -2.88 -1.77 2.64
C GLU A 200 -3.76 -1.42 3.87
N GLN A 201 -3.42 -0.37 4.62
CA GLN A 201 -4.31 0.23 5.64
C GLN A 201 -5.70 0.55 5.06
N LYS A 202 -5.79 0.73 3.74
CA LYS A 202 -7.07 0.82 3.03
C LYS A 202 -8.02 -0.35 3.33
N ASN A 203 -7.50 -1.57 3.59
CA ASN A 203 -8.34 -2.73 3.96
C ASN A 203 -8.85 -2.63 5.38
N THR A 204 -7.98 -2.34 6.34
CA THR A 204 -8.33 -2.31 7.77
C THR A 204 -9.24 -1.13 8.09
N LEU A 205 -8.93 0.07 7.60
CA LEU A 205 -9.76 1.26 7.79
C LEU A 205 -11.12 1.11 7.11
N SER A 206 -11.16 0.61 5.85
CA SER A 206 -12.43 0.42 5.15
C SER A 206 -13.29 -0.66 5.81
N ALA A 207 -12.71 -1.72 6.39
CA ALA A 207 -13.46 -2.74 7.13
C ALA A 207 -14.09 -2.19 8.41
N VAL A 208 -13.37 -1.35 9.16
CA VAL A 208 -13.95 -0.65 10.33
C VAL A 208 -15.18 0.14 9.92
N LEU A 209 -15.05 0.96 8.88
CA LEU A 209 -16.16 1.79 8.36
C LEU A 209 -17.31 0.94 7.79
N TYR A 210 -17.00 -0.16 7.10
CA TYR A 210 -17.96 -1.12 6.56
C TYR A 210 -18.81 -1.73 7.66
N PHE A 211 -18.19 -2.26 8.73
CA PHE A 211 -18.92 -2.86 9.85
C PHE A 211 -19.68 -1.81 10.65
N CYS A 212 -19.13 -0.62 10.86
CA CYS A 212 -19.85 0.49 11.48
C CYS A 212 -21.11 0.88 10.68
N ALA A 213 -20.98 0.99 9.34
CA ALA A 213 -22.10 1.26 8.44
C ALA A 213 -23.15 0.15 8.49
N ALA A 214 -22.71 -1.13 8.48
CA ALA A 214 -23.60 -2.28 8.59
C ALA A 214 -24.36 -2.27 9.92
N LEU A 215 -23.69 -2.05 11.05
CA LEU A 215 -24.32 -1.99 12.38
C LEU A 215 -25.29 -0.82 12.51
N ALA A 216 -24.94 0.36 11.96
CA ALA A 216 -25.83 1.52 11.93
C ALA A 216 -27.07 1.25 11.04
N TYR A 217 -26.89 0.58 9.90
CA TYR A 217 -28.00 0.19 9.03
C TYR A 217 -28.91 -0.87 9.69
N LEU A 218 -28.34 -1.86 10.36
CA LEU A 218 -29.13 -2.84 11.15
C LEU A 218 -29.92 -2.15 12.27
N ARG A 219 -29.37 -1.09 12.87
CA ARG A 219 -30.11 -0.27 13.84
C ARG A 219 -31.25 0.51 13.17
N PHE A 220 -31.04 1.03 11.97
CA PHE A 220 -32.10 1.63 11.17
C PHE A 220 -33.18 0.61 10.82
N GLU A 221 -32.81 -0.61 10.47
CA GLU A 221 -33.74 -1.69 10.15
C GLU A 221 -34.70 -2.00 11.32
N ASP A 222 -34.21 -1.93 12.57
CA ASP A 222 -35.03 -2.18 13.77
C ASP A 222 -35.99 -1.01 14.08
N ASN A 223 -35.52 0.22 14.00
CA ASN A 223 -36.24 1.38 14.54
C ASN A 223 -36.74 2.38 13.49
N ARG A 224 -36.35 2.23 12.24
CA ARG A 224 -36.67 3.09 11.09
C ARG A 224 -36.40 4.59 11.33
N ARG A 225 -35.48 4.93 12.24
CA ARG A 225 -35.09 6.31 12.52
C ARG A 225 -34.22 6.88 11.41
N ARG A 226 -34.60 8.05 10.86
CA ARG A 226 -33.83 8.74 9.79
C ARG A 226 -32.39 9.02 10.17
N GLN A 227 -32.13 9.33 11.46
CA GLN A 227 -30.78 9.57 11.96
C GLN A 227 -29.87 8.32 11.85
N ALA A 228 -30.41 7.13 12.14
CA ALA A 228 -29.65 5.89 11.97
C ALA A 228 -29.32 5.60 10.49
N TYR A 229 -30.27 5.90 9.60
CA TYR A 229 -30.04 5.79 8.15
C TYR A 229 -28.98 6.79 7.65
N ALA A 230 -29.09 8.05 8.08
CA ALA A 230 -28.12 9.10 7.71
C ALA A 230 -26.70 8.75 8.19
N LEU A 231 -26.56 8.28 9.46
CA LEU A 231 -25.28 7.81 9.99
C LEU A 231 -24.74 6.63 9.18
N ALA A 232 -25.58 5.63 8.90
CA ALA A 232 -25.17 4.47 8.11
C ALA A 232 -24.71 4.88 6.70
N THR A 233 -25.42 5.81 6.05
CA THR A 233 -25.07 6.31 4.73
C THR A 233 -23.76 7.12 4.76
N GLY A 234 -23.57 7.99 5.75
CA GLY A 234 -22.31 8.72 5.92
C GLY A 234 -21.12 7.79 6.09
N LEU A 235 -21.24 6.77 6.96
CA LEU A 235 -20.21 5.76 7.17
C LEU A 235 -19.93 4.92 5.91
N PHE A 236 -20.98 4.60 5.13
CA PHE A 236 -20.83 3.89 3.86
C PHE A 236 -20.08 4.73 2.81
N VAL A 237 -20.41 6.02 2.69
CA VAL A 237 -19.67 6.94 1.81
C VAL A 237 -18.21 7.04 2.22
N LEU A 238 -17.91 7.19 3.51
CA LEU A 238 -16.53 7.20 4.01
C LEU A 238 -15.81 5.87 3.71
N ALA A 239 -16.50 4.73 3.83
CA ALA A 239 -15.94 3.44 3.46
C ALA A 239 -15.59 3.36 1.96
N LEU A 240 -16.46 3.85 1.06
CA LEU A 240 -16.19 3.95 -0.38
C LEU A 240 -15.00 4.85 -0.70
N MET A 241 -14.84 5.96 0.04
CA MET A 241 -13.71 6.88 -0.10
C MET A 241 -12.39 6.31 0.46
N THR A 242 -12.44 5.15 1.11
CA THR A 242 -11.27 4.43 1.61
C THR A 242 -10.88 3.27 0.69
N LYS A 243 -11.85 2.46 0.24
CA LYS A 243 -11.62 1.34 -0.70
C LYS A 243 -12.92 0.91 -1.37
N THR A 244 -12.92 0.80 -2.68
CA THR A 244 -14.12 0.50 -3.49
C THR A 244 -14.72 -0.88 -3.23
N VAL A 245 -13.98 -1.86 -2.67
CA VAL A 245 -14.55 -3.18 -2.31
C VAL A 245 -15.75 -3.05 -1.38
N THR A 246 -15.85 -1.97 -0.60
CA THR A 246 -16.98 -1.66 0.28
C THR A 246 -18.29 -1.40 -0.46
N ALA A 247 -18.25 -1.15 -1.77
CA ALA A 247 -19.41 -1.08 -2.67
C ALA A 247 -20.31 -2.33 -2.62
N THR A 248 -19.78 -3.45 -2.13
CA THR A 248 -20.52 -4.70 -1.94
C THR A 248 -21.51 -4.67 -0.76
N LEU A 249 -21.43 -3.67 0.12
CA LEU A 249 -22.25 -3.61 1.34
C LEU A 249 -23.78 -3.63 1.10
N PRO A 250 -24.38 -2.89 0.17
CA PRO A 250 -25.82 -2.96 -0.07
C PRO A 250 -26.28 -4.34 -0.52
N ALA A 251 -25.50 -5.05 -1.35
CA ALA A 251 -25.78 -6.42 -1.74
C ALA A 251 -25.66 -7.40 -0.56
N ALA A 252 -24.64 -7.22 0.29
CA ALA A 252 -24.46 -8.01 1.50
C ALA A 252 -25.62 -7.82 2.49
N LEU A 253 -26.14 -6.61 2.66
CA LEU A 253 -27.34 -6.35 3.47
C LEU A 253 -28.59 -7.03 2.92
N LEU A 254 -28.84 -6.96 1.59
CA LEU A 254 -29.93 -7.70 0.97
C LEU A 254 -29.80 -9.22 1.20
N LEU A 255 -28.60 -9.75 1.05
CA LEU A 255 -28.30 -11.16 1.29
C LEU A 255 -28.60 -11.56 2.74
N VAL A 256 -28.22 -10.72 3.72
CA VAL A 256 -28.53 -10.91 5.14
C VAL A 256 -30.03 -10.89 5.40
N PHE A 257 -30.78 -9.97 4.80
CA PHE A 257 -32.23 -9.89 4.97
C PHE A 257 -32.93 -11.09 4.34
N TRP A 258 -32.51 -11.52 3.15
CA TRP A 258 -33.01 -12.74 2.52
C TRP A 258 -32.70 -13.98 3.39
N TRP A 259 -31.51 -14.11 3.92
CA TRP A 259 -31.13 -15.21 4.81
C TRP A 259 -32.03 -15.27 6.04
N ARG A 260 -32.22 -14.14 6.72
CA ARG A 260 -33.00 -14.08 7.97
C ARG A 260 -34.50 -14.30 7.77
N ARG A 261 -35.08 -13.78 6.72
CA ARG A 261 -36.53 -13.73 6.49
C ARG A 261 -37.04 -14.74 5.44
N GLY A 262 -36.14 -15.22 4.59
CA GLY A 262 -36.43 -16.11 3.46
C GLY A 262 -37.06 -15.43 2.25
N ARG A 263 -37.38 -14.15 2.34
CA ARG A 263 -37.91 -13.30 1.25
C ARG A 263 -37.42 -11.86 1.45
N LEU A 264 -37.36 -11.13 0.37
CA LEU A 264 -37.08 -9.68 0.38
C LEU A 264 -38.40 -8.93 0.18
N ASP A 265 -38.61 -7.87 0.96
CA ASP A 265 -39.69 -6.93 0.76
C ASP A 265 -39.16 -5.73 -0.07
N PRO A 266 -39.71 -5.46 -1.29
CA PRO A 266 -39.24 -4.39 -2.14
C PRO A 266 -39.24 -3.01 -1.47
N LYS A 267 -40.27 -2.68 -0.71
CA LYS A 267 -40.42 -1.36 -0.06
C LYS A 267 -39.54 -1.24 1.19
N ARG A 268 -39.43 -2.33 1.94
CA ARG A 268 -38.73 -2.35 3.23
C ARG A 268 -37.21 -2.59 3.07
N ASP A 269 -36.82 -3.53 2.22
CA ASP A 269 -35.46 -4.04 2.15
C ASP A 269 -34.70 -3.45 0.95
N VAL A 270 -35.35 -3.33 -0.22
CA VAL A 270 -34.69 -2.92 -1.45
C VAL A 270 -34.69 -1.39 -1.60
N ALA A 271 -35.85 -0.75 -1.50
CA ALA A 271 -35.99 0.68 -1.77
C ALA A 271 -35.02 1.57 -0.95
N PRO A 272 -34.77 1.34 0.35
CA PRO A 272 -33.79 2.13 1.10
C PRO A 272 -32.35 1.91 0.68
N LEU A 273 -32.02 0.81 0.00
CA LEU A 273 -30.66 0.51 -0.48
C LEU A 273 -30.43 0.98 -1.93
N LEU A 274 -31.47 1.41 -2.67
CA LEU A 274 -31.28 1.92 -4.03
C LEU A 274 -30.30 3.10 -4.12
N PRO A 275 -30.34 4.11 -3.22
CA PRO A 275 -29.32 5.17 -3.21
C PRO A 275 -27.91 4.64 -2.96
N TRP A 276 -27.76 3.59 -2.12
CA TRP A 276 -26.47 2.98 -1.87
C TRP A 276 -25.94 2.18 -3.08
N PHE A 277 -26.84 1.52 -3.84
CA PHE A 277 -26.44 0.90 -5.11
C PHE A 277 -25.99 1.93 -6.13
N ALA A 278 -26.68 3.07 -6.21
CA ALA A 278 -26.25 4.17 -7.09
C ALA A 278 -24.84 4.67 -6.72
N LEU A 279 -24.59 4.93 -5.43
CA LEU A 279 -23.25 5.32 -4.93
C LEU A 279 -22.19 4.23 -5.20
N ALA A 280 -22.52 2.96 -4.96
CA ALA A 280 -21.64 1.82 -5.21
C ALA A 280 -21.25 1.69 -6.68
N ILE A 281 -22.21 1.81 -7.58
CA ILE A 281 -21.98 1.76 -9.04
C ILE A 281 -21.13 2.94 -9.48
N THR A 282 -21.47 4.16 -9.03
CA THR A 282 -20.68 5.36 -9.36
C THR A 282 -19.23 5.22 -8.88
N GLY A 283 -19.02 4.83 -7.61
CA GLY A 283 -17.68 4.59 -7.08
C GLY A 283 -16.92 3.50 -7.85
N GLY A 284 -17.59 2.41 -8.20
CA GLY A 284 -17.02 1.33 -9.00
C GLY A 284 -16.61 1.76 -10.40
N VAL A 285 -17.45 2.55 -11.09
CA VAL A 285 -17.17 3.10 -12.44
C VAL A 285 -16.01 4.08 -12.38
N VAL A 286 -15.99 4.99 -11.40
CA VAL A 286 -14.88 5.94 -11.21
C VAL A 286 -13.56 5.20 -10.96
N THR A 287 -13.56 4.19 -10.07
CA THR A 287 -12.36 3.39 -9.80
C THR A 287 -11.90 2.65 -11.07
N ALA A 288 -12.80 2.00 -11.80
CA ALA A 288 -12.45 1.30 -13.04
C ALA A 288 -11.91 2.26 -14.12
N TRP A 289 -12.43 3.47 -14.20
CA TRP A 289 -11.92 4.52 -15.09
C TRP A 289 -10.51 4.95 -14.68
N ILE A 290 -10.26 5.22 -13.40
CA ILE A 290 -8.94 5.60 -12.88
C ILE A 290 -7.92 4.48 -13.12
N GLU A 291 -8.25 3.23 -12.77
CA GLU A 291 -7.39 2.06 -13.00
C GLU A 291 -6.98 1.95 -14.47
N ARG A 292 -7.92 2.20 -15.38
CA ARG A 292 -7.68 2.07 -16.82
C ARG A 292 -6.91 3.26 -17.41
N THR A 293 -7.23 4.50 -17.01
CA THR A 293 -6.74 5.72 -17.67
C THR A 293 -5.55 6.35 -16.98
N LEU A 294 -5.51 6.33 -15.64
CA LEU A 294 -4.46 6.98 -14.87
C LEU A 294 -3.39 5.98 -14.39
N ILE A 295 -3.80 4.78 -13.98
CA ILE A 295 -2.88 3.76 -13.44
C ILE A 295 -2.32 2.86 -14.57
N GLY A 296 -3.07 2.71 -15.67
CA GLY A 296 -2.62 1.96 -16.84
C GLY A 296 -2.98 0.48 -16.84
N ALA A 297 -4.08 0.08 -16.15
CA ALA A 297 -4.60 -1.30 -16.20
C ALA A 297 -5.25 -1.62 -17.56
N SER A 298 -4.48 -1.47 -18.63
CA SER A 298 -4.88 -1.63 -20.04
C SER A 298 -3.77 -2.29 -20.87
N GLY A 299 -4.09 -2.71 -22.08
CA GLY A 299 -3.11 -3.34 -22.97
C GLY A 299 -3.19 -4.87 -22.98
N ARG A 300 -2.21 -5.52 -23.61
CA ARG A 300 -2.21 -6.98 -23.86
C ARG A 300 -2.27 -7.82 -22.58
N ASP A 301 -1.62 -7.39 -21.53
CA ASP A 301 -1.59 -8.11 -20.25
C ASP A 301 -2.94 -8.18 -19.54
N PHE A 302 -3.88 -7.31 -19.91
CA PHE A 302 -5.23 -7.22 -19.35
C PHE A 302 -6.32 -7.67 -20.31
N ALA A 303 -5.94 -8.10 -21.54
CA ALA A 303 -6.86 -8.44 -22.62
C ALA A 303 -7.42 -9.87 -22.47
N LEU A 304 -8.22 -10.12 -21.43
CA LEU A 304 -8.97 -11.36 -21.27
C LEU A 304 -10.36 -11.23 -21.91
N ASP A 305 -10.75 -12.23 -22.70
CA ASP A 305 -12.10 -12.34 -23.22
C ASP A 305 -13.13 -12.76 -22.15
N PRO A 306 -14.45 -12.64 -22.35
CA PRO A 306 -15.46 -12.98 -21.35
C PRO A 306 -15.40 -14.43 -20.85
N LEU A 307 -15.00 -15.39 -21.69
CA LEU A 307 -14.86 -16.78 -21.32
C LEU A 307 -13.64 -16.97 -20.40
N GLN A 308 -12.50 -16.40 -20.79
CA GLN A 308 -11.30 -16.40 -19.96
C GLN A 308 -11.55 -15.76 -18.60
N ARG A 309 -12.31 -14.65 -18.53
CA ARG A 309 -12.70 -14.02 -17.26
C ARG A 309 -13.55 -14.95 -16.40
N SER A 310 -14.45 -15.71 -17.01
CA SER A 310 -15.31 -16.67 -16.30
C SER A 310 -14.49 -17.83 -15.73
N LEU A 311 -13.52 -18.35 -16.52
CA LEU A 311 -12.60 -19.40 -16.07
C LEU A 311 -11.71 -18.89 -14.92
N LEU A 312 -11.16 -17.68 -15.05
CA LEU A 312 -10.38 -17.02 -14.01
C LEU A 312 -11.19 -16.85 -12.73
N ALA A 313 -12.41 -16.31 -12.82
CA ALA A 313 -13.27 -16.10 -11.65
C ALA A 313 -13.54 -17.39 -10.88
N GLY A 314 -13.84 -18.48 -11.59
CA GLY A 314 -14.00 -19.79 -10.98
C GLY A 314 -12.74 -20.25 -10.24
N ARG A 315 -11.57 -20.11 -10.87
CA ARG A 315 -10.28 -20.49 -10.26
C ARG A 315 -9.95 -19.63 -9.02
N VAL A 316 -10.20 -18.33 -9.07
CA VAL A 316 -9.99 -17.38 -7.95
C VAL A 316 -10.80 -17.78 -6.73
N VAL A 317 -12.07 -18.17 -6.89
CA VAL A 317 -12.93 -18.62 -5.77
C VAL A 317 -12.31 -19.80 -5.03
N TRP A 318 -11.85 -20.82 -5.74
CA TRP A 318 -11.22 -22.00 -5.15
C TRP A 318 -9.85 -21.71 -4.54
N PHE A 319 -9.08 -20.84 -5.18
CA PHE A 319 -7.78 -20.42 -4.64
C PHE A 319 -7.95 -19.79 -3.26
N TYR A 320 -8.81 -18.80 -3.12
CA TYR A 320 -9.03 -18.12 -1.85
C TYR A 320 -9.66 -19.03 -0.80
N LEU A 321 -10.63 -19.86 -1.19
CA LEU A 321 -11.17 -20.86 -0.28
C LEU A 321 -10.08 -21.82 0.22
N GLY A 322 -9.18 -22.24 -0.67
CA GLY A 322 -8.03 -23.07 -0.31
C GLY A 322 -7.11 -22.38 0.69
N LYS A 323 -6.78 -21.11 0.49
CA LYS A 323 -5.92 -20.34 1.40
C LYS A 323 -6.58 -20.08 2.76
N LEU A 324 -7.91 -19.95 2.82
CA LEU A 324 -8.66 -19.82 4.07
C LEU A 324 -8.77 -21.14 4.85
N LEU A 325 -8.75 -22.27 4.18
CA LEU A 325 -8.80 -23.59 4.84
C LEU A 325 -7.41 -24.13 5.16
N TRP A 326 -6.42 -23.79 4.34
CA TRP A 326 -5.03 -24.24 4.47
C TRP A 326 -4.09 -23.11 4.06
N PRO A 327 -3.69 -22.22 5.01
CA PRO A 327 -2.88 -21.04 4.73
C PRO A 327 -1.38 -21.36 4.62
N ALA A 328 -1.02 -22.21 3.67
CA ALA A 328 0.37 -22.51 3.32
C ALA A 328 0.80 -21.72 2.08
N ASP A 329 2.11 -21.51 1.93
CA ASP A 329 2.73 -20.85 0.77
C ASP A 329 2.07 -19.50 0.46
N LEU A 330 1.88 -18.66 1.48
CA LEU A 330 1.42 -17.29 1.31
C LEU A 330 2.56 -16.46 0.71
N ALA A 331 2.25 -15.68 -0.34
CA ALA A 331 3.24 -14.91 -1.08
C ALA A 331 2.69 -13.54 -1.47
N PHE A 332 3.55 -12.54 -1.44
CA PHE A 332 3.23 -11.18 -1.87
C PHE A 332 2.85 -11.12 -3.37
N ILE A 333 3.50 -11.94 -4.23
CA ILE A 333 3.16 -12.12 -5.64
C ILE A 333 3.07 -13.60 -5.94
N TYR A 334 1.86 -14.07 -6.22
CA TYR A 334 1.62 -15.45 -6.66
C TYR A 334 1.98 -15.65 -8.12
N PRO A 335 2.26 -16.91 -8.56
CA PRO A 335 2.44 -17.20 -9.97
C PRO A 335 1.23 -16.77 -10.81
N ARG A 336 1.49 -16.04 -11.89
CA ARG A 336 0.44 -15.62 -12.82
C ARG A 336 -0.03 -16.81 -13.64
N TRP A 337 -1.32 -17.06 -13.64
CA TRP A 337 -1.89 -18.22 -14.30
C TRP A 337 -2.06 -17.99 -15.81
N VAL A 338 -1.85 -19.06 -16.59
CA VAL A 338 -2.26 -19.09 -17.99
C VAL A 338 -3.73 -19.50 -18.03
N ILE A 339 -4.57 -18.64 -18.62
CA ILE A 339 -6.00 -18.90 -18.79
C ILE A 339 -6.22 -19.35 -20.23
N ASP A 340 -6.40 -20.65 -20.39
CA ASP A 340 -6.54 -21.32 -21.69
C ASP A 340 -7.94 -21.92 -21.85
N PRO A 341 -8.82 -21.33 -22.68
CA PRO A 341 -10.14 -21.86 -22.97
C PRO A 341 -10.16 -23.23 -23.64
N SER A 342 -9.06 -23.68 -24.24
CA SER A 342 -8.96 -25.03 -24.84
C SER A 342 -8.77 -26.12 -23.79
N SER A 343 -8.37 -25.78 -22.58
CA SER A 343 -8.16 -26.71 -21.47
C SER A 343 -9.48 -27.06 -20.76
N ALA A 344 -10.03 -28.26 -21.04
CA ALA A 344 -11.25 -28.73 -20.39
C ALA A 344 -11.17 -28.72 -18.83
N ALA A 345 -9.98 -28.95 -18.28
CA ALA A 345 -9.78 -28.95 -16.83
C ALA A 345 -10.10 -27.60 -16.19
N GLN A 346 -9.91 -26.48 -16.89
CA GLN A 346 -10.16 -25.15 -16.33
C GLN A 346 -11.66 -24.87 -16.13
N TYR A 347 -12.55 -25.55 -16.88
CA TYR A 347 -14.00 -25.42 -16.68
C TYR A 347 -14.49 -26.06 -15.39
N LEU A 348 -13.74 -26.99 -14.80
CA LEU A 348 -14.09 -27.59 -13.52
C LEU A 348 -14.17 -26.57 -12.39
N PHE A 349 -13.42 -25.48 -12.45
CA PHE A 349 -13.45 -24.45 -11.40
C PHE A 349 -14.79 -23.71 -11.36
N PRO A 350 -15.27 -23.04 -12.42
CA PRO A 350 -16.57 -22.35 -12.36
C PRO A 350 -17.72 -23.32 -12.23
N LEU A 351 -17.68 -24.51 -12.88
CA LEU A 351 -18.73 -25.51 -12.75
C LEU A 351 -18.81 -26.08 -11.33
N GLY A 352 -17.67 -26.35 -10.70
CA GLY A 352 -17.62 -26.80 -9.30
C GLY A 352 -18.17 -25.76 -8.34
N ALA A 353 -17.82 -24.48 -8.51
CA ALA A 353 -18.38 -23.39 -7.71
C ALA A 353 -19.90 -23.26 -7.89
N ALA A 354 -20.39 -23.32 -9.12
CA ALA A 354 -21.81 -23.33 -9.42
C ALA A 354 -22.52 -24.56 -8.82
N ALA A 355 -21.96 -25.76 -8.95
CA ALA A 355 -22.50 -26.99 -8.38
C ALA A 355 -22.64 -26.91 -6.87
N VAL A 356 -21.64 -26.36 -6.16
CA VAL A 356 -21.72 -26.15 -4.69
C VAL A 356 -22.86 -25.19 -4.36
N LEU A 357 -22.99 -24.05 -5.05
CA LEU A 357 -24.07 -23.11 -4.81
C LEU A 357 -25.45 -23.71 -5.08
N VAL A 358 -25.62 -24.46 -6.17
CA VAL A 358 -26.85 -25.18 -6.51
C VAL A 358 -27.16 -26.23 -5.46
N ALA A 359 -26.18 -27.02 -5.03
CA ALA A 359 -26.38 -28.03 -3.98
C ALA A 359 -26.81 -27.41 -2.64
N LEU A 360 -26.24 -26.26 -2.26
CA LEU A 360 -26.65 -25.52 -1.07
C LEU A 360 -28.08 -24.97 -1.20
N TRP A 361 -28.43 -24.47 -2.38
CA TRP A 361 -29.77 -23.96 -2.67
C TRP A 361 -30.82 -25.06 -2.67
N LEU A 362 -30.59 -26.19 -3.34
CA LEU A 362 -31.51 -27.34 -3.38
C LEU A 362 -31.74 -27.96 -2.01
N ARG A 363 -30.74 -27.94 -1.13
CA ARG A 363 -30.89 -28.42 0.26
C ARG A 363 -31.61 -27.41 1.17
N ALA A 364 -32.09 -26.29 0.63
CA ALA A 364 -32.72 -25.18 1.35
C ALA A 364 -31.93 -24.67 2.57
N ARG A 365 -30.61 -24.78 2.52
CA ARG A 365 -29.70 -24.36 3.59
C ARG A 365 -29.31 -22.89 3.42
N ARG A 366 -30.22 -21.99 3.78
CA ARG A 366 -30.05 -20.53 3.58
C ARG A 366 -28.79 -20.00 4.24
N GLY A 367 -28.41 -20.44 5.45
CA GLY A 367 -27.23 -19.96 6.17
C GLY A 367 -25.93 -20.26 5.42
N PRO A 368 -25.62 -21.53 5.10
CA PRO A 368 -24.45 -21.88 4.31
C PRO A 368 -24.41 -21.20 2.94
N LEU A 369 -25.55 -21.11 2.24
CA LEU A 369 -25.65 -20.43 0.96
C LEU A 369 -25.36 -18.91 1.10
N ALA A 370 -25.88 -18.27 2.13
CA ALA A 370 -25.61 -16.84 2.40
C ALA A 370 -24.14 -16.58 2.69
N GLY A 371 -23.47 -17.43 3.47
CA GLY A 371 -22.02 -17.32 3.72
C GLY A 371 -21.18 -17.48 2.46
N ALA A 372 -21.52 -18.47 1.61
CA ALA A 372 -20.84 -18.69 0.33
C ALA A 372 -21.08 -17.53 -0.65
N LEU A 373 -22.32 -17.02 -0.76
CA LEU A 373 -22.64 -15.87 -1.59
C LEU A 373 -21.99 -14.58 -1.09
N PHE A 374 -21.88 -14.39 0.23
CA PHE A 374 -21.15 -13.27 0.81
C PHE A 374 -19.65 -13.33 0.41
N PHE A 375 -19.03 -14.50 0.56
CA PHE A 375 -17.63 -14.71 0.17
C PHE A 375 -17.40 -14.39 -1.30
N ILE A 376 -18.15 -15.00 -2.21
CA ILE A 376 -18.00 -14.80 -3.67
C ILE A 376 -18.38 -13.37 -4.07
N GLY A 377 -19.48 -12.84 -3.53
CA GLY A 377 -19.97 -11.49 -3.84
C GLY A 377 -19.01 -10.39 -3.38
N THR A 378 -18.37 -10.56 -2.23
CA THR A 378 -17.39 -9.59 -1.72
C THR A 378 -16.06 -9.69 -2.48
N LEU A 379 -15.72 -10.86 -3.04
CA LEU A 379 -14.58 -11.04 -3.95
C LEU A 379 -14.82 -10.47 -5.35
N PHE A 380 -16.05 -10.08 -5.72
CA PHE A 380 -16.40 -9.68 -7.09
C PHE A 380 -15.40 -8.71 -7.75
N PRO A 381 -14.88 -7.65 -7.09
CA PRO A 381 -13.88 -6.77 -7.70
C PRO A 381 -12.57 -7.46 -8.07
N ALA A 382 -12.22 -8.55 -7.37
CA ALA A 382 -11.00 -9.33 -7.58
C ALA A 382 -11.19 -10.60 -8.42
N LEU A 383 -12.40 -10.89 -8.88
CA LEU A 383 -12.68 -12.08 -9.68
C LEU A 383 -12.19 -12.01 -11.15
N GLY A 384 -11.65 -10.87 -11.58
CA GLY A 384 -11.11 -10.70 -12.93
C GLY A 384 -12.10 -10.13 -13.95
N PHE A 385 -13.32 -9.76 -13.54
CA PHE A 385 -14.27 -9.07 -14.43
C PHE A 385 -13.90 -7.61 -14.70
N VAL A 386 -13.19 -6.98 -13.76
CA VAL A 386 -12.64 -5.63 -13.89
C VAL A 386 -11.12 -5.75 -13.83
N ASN A 387 -10.43 -5.01 -14.71
CA ASN A 387 -8.97 -4.95 -14.67
C ASN A 387 -8.53 -4.10 -13.49
N VAL A 388 -7.59 -4.62 -12.71
CA VAL A 388 -6.86 -3.89 -11.68
C VAL A 388 -5.36 -4.03 -11.94
N TYR A 389 -4.59 -3.00 -11.68
CA TYR A 389 -3.18 -2.94 -12.06
C TYR A 389 -2.35 -4.13 -11.54
N PRO A 390 -2.55 -4.66 -10.32
CA PRO A 390 -1.81 -5.83 -9.83
C PRO A 390 -1.92 -7.09 -10.71
N PHE A 391 -2.91 -7.17 -11.61
CA PHE A 391 -3.06 -8.33 -12.52
C PHE A 391 -1.91 -8.48 -13.52
N ILE A 392 -1.07 -7.46 -13.70
CA ILE A 392 0.17 -7.59 -14.48
C ILE A 392 1.15 -8.57 -13.81
N PHE A 393 1.11 -8.66 -12.48
CA PHE A 393 2.00 -9.51 -11.68
C PHE A 393 1.34 -10.84 -11.33
N SER A 394 0.12 -10.79 -10.82
CA SER A 394 -0.67 -11.94 -10.38
C SER A 394 -2.17 -11.63 -10.41
N PHE A 395 -3.01 -12.62 -10.73
CA PHE A 395 -4.46 -12.49 -10.67
C PHE A 395 -5.03 -12.55 -9.24
N VAL A 396 -4.20 -12.89 -8.26
CA VAL A 396 -4.59 -13.05 -6.85
C VAL A 396 -3.56 -12.42 -5.92
N ALA A 397 -4.04 -11.89 -4.79
CA ALA A 397 -3.24 -11.37 -3.70
C ALA A 397 -3.98 -11.59 -2.37
N ASP A 398 -3.28 -11.82 -1.27
CA ASP A 398 -3.92 -12.17 0.00
C ASP A 398 -4.83 -11.05 0.51
N HIS A 399 -4.46 -9.80 0.29
CA HIS A 399 -5.24 -8.64 0.71
C HIS A 399 -6.60 -8.49 -0.01
N PHE A 400 -6.81 -9.14 -1.16
CA PHE A 400 -8.10 -9.07 -1.87
C PHE A 400 -9.23 -9.82 -1.13
N GLN A 401 -8.90 -10.88 -0.39
CA GLN A 401 -9.88 -11.67 0.34
C GLN A 401 -10.18 -11.17 1.76
N TYR A 402 -9.54 -10.07 2.22
CA TYR A 402 -9.60 -9.61 3.60
C TYR A 402 -11.04 -9.52 4.13
N LEU A 403 -11.92 -8.80 3.46
CA LEU A 403 -13.32 -8.66 3.88
C LEU A 403 -14.15 -9.93 3.58
N ALA A 404 -13.87 -10.59 2.46
CA ALA A 404 -14.62 -11.77 2.00
C ALA A 404 -14.43 -12.98 2.93
N SER A 405 -13.26 -13.11 3.55
CA SER A 405 -12.90 -14.20 4.46
C SER A 405 -13.93 -14.40 5.59
N LEU A 406 -14.56 -13.31 6.03
CA LEU A 406 -15.56 -13.35 7.08
C LEU A 406 -16.74 -14.29 6.75
N GLY A 407 -17.13 -14.42 5.49
CA GLY A 407 -18.17 -15.35 5.06
C GLY A 407 -17.81 -16.80 5.40
N ILE A 408 -16.59 -17.20 5.11
CA ILE A 408 -16.10 -18.56 5.39
C ILE A 408 -15.86 -18.77 6.89
N PHE A 409 -15.27 -17.79 7.59
CA PHE A 409 -15.06 -17.88 9.04
C PHE A 409 -16.38 -17.97 9.80
N ALA A 410 -17.42 -17.28 9.37
CA ALA A 410 -18.75 -17.39 9.93
C ALA A 410 -19.34 -18.81 9.73
N LEU A 411 -19.11 -19.43 8.56
CA LEU A 411 -19.54 -20.81 8.30
C LEU A 411 -18.78 -21.83 9.17
N ILE A 412 -17.48 -21.70 9.29
CA ILE A 412 -16.63 -22.54 10.14
C ILE A 412 -17.09 -22.42 11.60
N ALA A 413 -17.31 -21.21 12.08
CA ALA A 413 -17.73 -20.94 13.44
C ALA A 413 -19.14 -21.50 13.74
N ALA A 414 -20.10 -21.31 12.84
CA ALA A 414 -21.43 -21.83 12.98
C ALA A 414 -21.47 -23.37 12.96
N GLY A 415 -20.67 -24.00 12.08
CA GLY A 415 -20.51 -25.46 12.03
C GLY A 415 -19.85 -26.00 13.29
N GLY A 416 -18.77 -25.38 13.75
CA GLY A 416 -18.11 -25.75 15.01
C GLY A 416 -19.04 -25.62 16.25
N SER A 417 -19.82 -24.52 16.29
CA SER A 417 -20.84 -24.35 17.34
C SER A 417 -21.90 -25.46 17.31
N ALA A 418 -22.38 -25.85 16.14
CA ALA A 418 -23.33 -26.97 16.01
C ALA A 418 -22.71 -28.31 16.45
N ALA A 419 -21.45 -28.58 16.07
CA ALA A 419 -20.74 -29.80 16.49
C ALA A 419 -20.44 -29.81 18.00
N SER A 420 -20.26 -28.64 18.63
CA SER A 420 -20.00 -28.47 20.06
C SER A 420 -21.16 -29.01 20.93
N ALA A 421 -22.38 -29.03 20.38
CA ALA A 421 -23.53 -29.66 21.10
C ALA A 421 -23.34 -31.16 21.33
N HIS A 422 -22.57 -31.85 20.46
CA HIS A 422 -22.31 -33.29 20.56
C HIS A 422 -20.94 -33.60 21.17
N TRP A 423 -19.92 -32.77 20.88
CA TRP A 423 -18.53 -33.00 21.30
C TRP A 423 -17.89 -31.75 21.93
N PRO A 424 -18.39 -31.27 23.10
CA PRO A 424 -17.98 -29.96 23.63
C PRO A 424 -16.50 -29.87 24.03
N ARG A 425 -15.91 -30.96 24.54
CA ARG A 425 -14.48 -30.97 24.92
C ARG A 425 -13.58 -30.99 23.69
N ALA A 426 -13.91 -31.85 22.71
CA ALA A 426 -13.15 -31.94 21.46
C ALA A 426 -13.19 -30.63 20.68
N MET A 427 -14.35 -29.98 20.57
CA MET A 427 -14.49 -28.70 19.88
C MET A 427 -13.75 -27.56 20.58
N ARG A 428 -13.71 -27.51 21.91
CA ARG A 428 -12.90 -26.53 22.63
C ARG A 428 -11.40 -26.76 22.41
N ALA A 429 -10.93 -28.00 22.49
CA ALA A 429 -9.52 -28.34 22.24
C ALA A 429 -9.12 -28.03 20.80
N SER A 430 -9.95 -28.42 19.81
CA SER A 430 -9.65 -28.10 18.39
C SER A 430 -9.70 -26.60 18.12
N SER A 431 -10.64 -25.86 18.69
CA SER A 431 -10.68 -24.40 18.52
C SER A 431 -9.43 -23.73 19.09
N PHE A 432 -8.99 -24.16 20.28
CA PHE A 432 -7.75 -23.65 20.87
C PHE A 432 -6.53 -24.01 20.00
N ALA A 433 -6.41 -25.25 19.55
CA ALA A 433 -5.32 -25.71 18.70
C ALA A 433 -5.27 -24.94 17.37
N VAL A 434 -6.42 -24.73 16.71
CA VAL A 434 -6.55 -23.98 15.47
C VAL A 434 -6.13 -22.52 15.67
N LEU A 435 -6.66 -21.83 16.69
CA LEU A 435 -6.31 -20.43 16.94
C LEU A 435 -4.83 -20.26 17.30
N THR A 436 -4.26 -21.17 18.08
CA THR A 436 -2.82 -21.15 18.40
C THR A 436 -1.99 -21.39 17.15
N GLY A 437 -2.34 -22.39 16.34
CA GLY A 437 -1.65 -22.68 15.07
C GLY A 437 -1.71 -21.50 14.09
N LEU A 438 -2.89 -20.90 13.91
CA LEU A 438 -3.05 -19.70 13.08
C LEU A 438 -2.25 -18.51 13.65
N GLY A 439 -2.26 -18.30 14.97
CA GLY A 439 -1.47 -17.24 15.60
C GLY A 439 0.04 -17.42 15.35
N VAL A 440 0.57 -18.64 15.45
CA VAL A 440 1.98 -18.95 15.13
C VAL A 440 2.27 -18.69 13.65
N LEU A 441 1.38 -19.10 12.75
CA LEU A 441 1.53 -18.87 11.31
C LEU A 441 1.48 -17.37 10.99
N THR A 442 0.59 -16.62 11.61
CA THR A 442 0.49 -15.15 11.47
C THR A 442 1.75 -14.46 11.96
N TRP A 443 2.27 -14.84 13.13
CA TRP A 443 3.55 -14.34 13.64
C TRP A 443 4.69 -14.58 12.63
N ARG A 444 4.81 -15.81 12.09
CA ARG A 444 5.83 -16.14 11.08
C ARG A 444 5.66 -15.33 9.81
N GLN A 445 4.43 -15.22 9.32
CA GLN A 445 4.13 -14.45 8.11
C GLN A 445 4.39 -12.94 8.32
N ALA A 446 4.11 -12.39 9.51
CA ALA A 446 4.40 -10.99 9.84
C ALA A 446 5.92 -10.68 9.83
N GLN A 447 6.77 -11.68 10.12
CA GLN A 447 8.23 -11.50 10.03
C GLN A 447 8.71 -11.26 8.59
N THR A 448 8.03 -11.81 7.59
CA THR A 448 8.42 -11.61 6.18
C THR A 448 8.16 -10.18 5.71
N TYR A 449 7.29 -9.44 6.41
CA TYR A 449 6.98 -8.03 6.12
C TYR A 449 7.82 -7.02 6.91
N ARG A 450 8.90 -7.45 7.59
CA ARG A 450 9.77 -6.53 8.34
C ARG A 450 10.70 -5.71 7.45
N THR A 451 11.18 -6.29 6.37
CA THR A 451 12.11 -5.62 5.45
C THR A 451 11.79 -5.98 4.01
N PRO A 452 12.10 -5.09 3.04
CA PRO A 452 11.95 -5.42 1.62
C PRO A 452 12.69 -6.70 1.21
N ILE A 453 13.90 -6.92 1.73
CA ILE A 453 14.69 -8.13 1.45
C ILE A 453 13.94 -9.38 1.90
N ALA A 454 13.48 -9.43 3.16
CA ALA A 454 12.74 -10.58 3.67
C ALA A 454 11.45 -10.86 2.89
N LEU A 455 10.73 -9.81 2.49
CA LEU A 455 9.49 -9.90 1.73
C LEU A 455 9.72 -10.52 0.34
N TYR A 456 10.73 -10.03 -0.38
CA TYR A 456 11.00 -10.52 -1.73
C TYR A 456 11.66 -11.89 -1.72
N GLU A 457 12.55 -12.20 -0.76
CA GLU A 457 13.11 -13.55 -0.58
C GLU A 457 11.99 -14.58 -0.32
N ALA A 458 11.06 -14.30 0.61
CA ALA A 458 9.91 -15.17 0.86
C ALA A 458 9.01 -15.32 -0.37
N THR A 459 8.81 -14.26 -1.13
CA THR A 459 8.06 -14.29 -2.39
C THR A 459 8.72 -15.22 -3.41
N LEU A 460 10.04 -15.14 -3.55
CA LEU A 460 10.80 -15.93 -4.51
C LEU A 460 10.90 -17.42 -4.13
N GLN A 461 10.73 -17.77 -2.87
CA GLN A 461 10.59 -19.17 -2.45
C GLN A 461 9.33 -19.81 -3.04
N VAL A 462 8.23 -19.06 -3.12
CA VAL A 462 6.94 -19.52 -3.67
C VAL A 462 6.85 -19.30 -5.19
N ASN A 463 7.33 -18.15 -5.68
CA ASN A 463 7.25 -17.75 -7.09
C ASN A 463 8.60 -17.27 -7.62
N ARG A 464 9.40 -18.20 -8.11
CA ARG A 464 10.72 -17.89 -8.71
C ARG A 464 10.64 -17.07 -10.00
N THR A 465 9.47 -17.02 -10.63
CA THR A 465 9.23 -16.27 -11.88
C THR A 465 8.70 -14.85 -11.64
N ALA A 466 8.63 -14.41 -10.39
CA ALA A 466 8.22 -13.05 -10.04
C ALA A 466 9.34 -12.05 -10.37
N TRP A 467 9.43 -11.63 -11.65
CA TRP A 467 10.46 -10.69 -12.11
C TRP A 467 10.49 -9.38 -11.32
N MET A 468 9.32 -8.91 -10.87
CA MET A 468 9.24 -7.71 -10.02
C MET A 468 9.90 -7.94 -8.66
N ALA A 469 9.68 -9.09 -8.01
CA ALA A 469 10.32 -9.43 -6.76
C ALA A 469 11.85 -9.58 -6.93
N GLN A 470 12.31 -10.16 -8.05
CA GLN A 470 13.73 -10.23 -8.40
C GLN A 470 14.34 -8.83 -8.52
N THR A 471 13.70 -7.94 -9.29
CA THR A 471 14.19 -6.56 -9.51
C THR A 471 14.23 -5.76 -8.21
N ASN A 472 13.18 -5.85 -7.40
CA ASN A 472 13.09 -5.09 -6.16
C ASN A 472 14.01 -5.64 -5.05
N LEU A 473 14.21 -6.97 -5.00
CA LEU A 473 15.21 -7.57 -4.12
C LEU A 473 16.61 -7.05 -4.46
N ALA A 474 16.94 -7.05 -5.74
CA ALA A 474 18.24 -6.50 -6.17
C ALA A 474 18.39 -5.02 -5.81
N GLY A 475 17.33 -4.21 -5.98
CA GLY A 475 17.33 -2.81 -5.54
C GLY A 475 17.58 -2.67 -4.03
N ALA A 476 16.94 -3.48 -3.21
CA ALA A 476 17.12 -3.48 -1.76
C ALA A 476 18.53 -3.96 -1.34
N LEU A 477 19.07 -4.97 -2.02
CA LEU A 477 20.44 -5.44 -1.82
C LEU A 477 21.45 -4.36 -2.21
N LEU A 478 21.24 -3.65 -3.32
CA LEU A 478 22.05 -2.51 -3.73
C LEU A 478 22.07 -1.39 -2.67
N GLN A 479 20.92 -1.06 -2.12
CA GLN A 479 20.80 -0.04 -1.07
C GLN A 479 21.54 -0.45 0.21
N SER A 480 21.57 -1.75 0.53
CA SER A 480 22.30 -2.30 1.68
C SER A 480 23.77 -2.57 1.40
N GLY A 481 24.29 -2.23 0.20
CA GLY A 481 25.70 -2.43 -0.19
C GLY A 481 26.06 -3.86 -0.60
N ARG A 482 25.09 -4.78 -0.67
CA ARG A 482 25.27 -6.21 -1.03
C ARG A 482 25.24 -6.38 -2.56
N VAL A 483 26.19 -5.75 -3.25
CA VAL A 483 26.17 -5.60 -4.72
C VAL A 483 26.28 -6.96 -5.43
N ASP A 484 27.20 -7.83 -4.98
CA ASP A 484 27.41 -9.14 -5.61
C ASP A 484 26.17 -10.04 -5.56
N GLU A 485 25.40 -9.91 -4.48
CA GLU A 485 24.16 -10.67 -4.31
C GLU A 485 23.01 -10.14 -5.17
N ALA A 486 23.05 -8.85 -5.56
CA ALA A 486 22.04 -8.27 -6.41
C ALA A 486 22.11 -8.74 -7.88
N VAL A 487 23.31 -9.02 -8.39
CA VAL A 487 23.56 -9.38 -9.79
C VAL A 487 22.73 -10.58 -10.26
N PRO A 488 22.75 -11.77 -9.60
CA PRO A 488 22.00 -12.92 -10.07
C PRO A 488 20.48 -12.71 -10.09
N HIS A 489 19.96 -11.85 -9.23
CA HIS A 489 18.54 -11.49 -9.22
C HIS A 489 18.16 -10.63 -10.43
N LEU A 490 19.03 -9.69 -10.85
CA LEU A 490 18.82 -8.88 -12.04
C LEU A 490 18.92 -9.70 -13.33
N GLU A 491 19.88 -10.61 -13.42
CA GLU A 491 19.98 -11.55 -14.52
C GLU A 491 18.73 -12.42 -14.64
N ALA A 492 18.23 -12.94 -13.51
CA ALA A 492 16.99 -13.70 -13.48
C ALA A 492 15.77 -12.87 -13.91
N ALA A 493 15.67 -11.62 -13.44
CA ALA A 493 14.59 -10.71 -13.82
C ALA A 493 14.59 -10.44 -15.33
N LEU A 494 15.74 -10.07 -15.90
CA LEU A 494 15.90 -9.75 -17.32
C LEU A 494 15.72 -10.98 -18.22
N LYS A 495 16.07 -12.17 -17.74
CA LYS A 495 15.78 -13.43 -18.46
C LYS A 495 14.29 -13.71 -18.56
N ILE A 496 13.51 -13.37 -17.54
CA ILE A 496 12.05 -13.55 -17.51
C ILE A 496 11.36 -12.47 -18.34
N ASN A 497 11.75 -11.22 -18.13
CA ASN A 497 11.23 -10.06 -18.86
C ASN A 497 12.38 -9.13 -19.28
N PRO A 498 12.79 -9.17 -20.57
CA PRO A 498 13.88 -8.33 -21.08
C PRO A 498 13.56 -6.83 -21.21
N ASN A 499 12.31 -6.43 -20.99
CA ASN A 499 11.85 -5.06 -21.18
C ASN A 499 11.59 -4.35 -19.84
N LEU A 500 12.52 -4.48 -18.89
CA LEU A 500 12.44 -3.88 -17.56
C LEU A 500 13.47 -2.75 -17.41
N PRO A 501 13.11 -1.48 -17.61
CA PRO A 501 14.05 -0.36 -17.52
C PRO A 501 14.67 -0.25 -16.11
N GLU A 502 13.94 -0.59 -15.05
CA GLU A 502 14.46 -0.59 -13.68
C GLU A 502 15.51 -1.68 -13.45
N ALA A 503 15.28 -2.89 -13.99
CA ALA A 503 16.25 -3.97 -13.87
C ALA A 503 17.53 -3.66 -14.64
N GLU A 504 17.42 -3.11 -15.85
CA GLU A 504 18.56 -2.66 -16.65
C GLU A 504 19.36 -1.55 -15.94
N ASN A 505 18.67 -0.51 -15.41
CA ASN A 505 19.30 0.54 -14.63
C ASN A 505 20.00 0.01 -13.36
N ASN A 506 19.35 -0.89 -12.63
CA ASN A 506 19.95 -1.49 -11.44
C ASN A 506 21.14 -2.39 -11.79
N PHE A 507 21.08 -3.11 -12.90
CA PHE A 507 22.20 -3.94 -13.36
C PHE A 507 23.42 -3.09 -13.76
N GLY A 508 23.20 -2.00 -14.54
CA GLY A 508 24.25 -1.03 -14.80
C GLY A 508 24.83 -0.45 -13.51
N THR A 509 23.98 -0.15 -12.51
CA THR A 509 24.43 0.35 -11.20
C THR A 509 25.27 -0.68 -10.45
N CYS A 510 24.93 -1.98 -10.47
CA CYS A 510 25.77 -3.04 -9.94
C CYS A 510 27.15 -3.06 -10.59
N LEU A 511 27.19 -3.12 -11.94
CA LEU A 511 28.41 -3.16 -12.69
C LEU A 511 29.30 -1.95 -12.40
N ARG A 512 28.74 -0.75 -12.37
CA ARG A 512 29.46 0.47 -12.01
C ARG A 512 30.07 0.41 -10.61
N ARG A 513 29.32 -0.05 -9.60
CA ARG A 513 29.82 -0.19 -8.24
C ARG A 513 30.91 -1.27 -8.10
N LEU A 514 30.93 -2.26 -8.99
CA LEU A 514 31.97 -3.27 -9.11
C LEU A 514 33.18 -2.78 -9.94
N GLY A 515 33.25 -1.49 -10.30
CA GLY A 515 34.34 -0.93 -11.09
C GLY A 515 34.26 -1.25 -12.59
N ARG A 516 33.17 -1.84 -13.07
CA ARG A 516 32.94 -2.27 -14.47
C ARG A 516 32.11 -1.25 -15.23
N SER A 517 32.46 0.04 -15.12
CA SER A 517 31.67 1.15 -15.68
C SER A 517 31.50 1.09 -17.19
N LEU A 518 32.47 0.55 -17.93
CA LEU A 518 32.36 0.35 -19.38
C LEU A 518 31.23 -0.64 -19.74
N GLU A 519 31.08 -1.70 -18.97
CA GLU A 519 30.04 -2.70 -19.16
C GLU A 519 28.67 -2.22 -18.65
N ALA A 520 28.63 -1.23 -17.77
CA ALA A 520 27.40 -0.64 -17.27
C ALA A 520 26.67 0.21 -18.33
N LEU A 521 27.40 0.87 -19.22
CA LEU A 521 26.83 1.80 -20.21
C LEU A 521 25.75 1.18 -21.10
N PRO A 522 25.93 -0.01 -21.71
CA PRO A 522 24.89 -0.64 -22.52
C PRO A 522 23.57 -0.88 -21.76
N HIS A 523 23.65 -1.21 -20.47
CA HIS A 523 22.48 -1.43 -19.63
C HIS A 523 21.72 -0.12 -19.34
N PHE A 524 22.43 0.97 -19.04
CA PHE A 524 21.82 2.28 -18.90
C PHE A 524 21.21 2.78 -20.22
N GLU A 525 21.88 2.56 -21.35
CA GLU A 525 21.35 2.90 -22.67
C GLU A 525 20.09 2.08 -22.98
N ARG A 526 20.09 0.79 -22.63
CA ARG A 526 18.90 -0.05 -22.79
C ARG A 526 17.75 0.44 -21.91
N ALA A 527 18.01 0.82 -20.66
CA ALA A 527 17.03 1.43 -19.78
C ALA A 527 16.41 2.70 -20.39
N LEU A 528 17.25 3.55 -21.00
CA LEU A 528 16.82 4.78 -21.68
C LEU A 528 16.07 4.51 -22.99
N GLN A 529 16.42 3.46 -23.76
CA GLN A 529 15.62 3.03 -24.91
C GLN A 529 14.22 2.58 -24.51
N LEU A 530 14.12 1.85 -23.40
CA LEU A 530 12.84 1.38 -22.88
C LEU A 530 12.01 2.52 -22.25
N ARG A 531 12.67 3.49 -21.64
CA ARG A 531 12.06 4.69 -21.00
C ARG A 531 12.94 5.91 -21.23
N PRO A 532 12.73 6.70 -22.32
CA PRO A 532 13.57 7.84 -22.66
C PRO A 532 13.67 8.95 -21.60
N GLY A 533 12.62 9.12 -20.78
CA GLY A 533 12.58 10.09 -19.69
C GLY A 533 13.04 9.54 -18.31
N TYR A 534 13.80 8.45 -18.27
CA TYR A 534 14.22 7.82 -17.02
C TYR A 534 15.38 8.59 -16.38
N LEU A 535 15.04 9.48 -15.44
CA LEU A 535 15.97 10.42 -14.80
C LEU A 535 17.14 9.72 -14.10
N GLU A 536 16.85 8.64 -13.37
CA GLU A 536 17.86 7.87 -12.65
C GLU A 536 18.84 7.21 -13.62
N ALA A 537 18.38 6.71 -14.77
CA ALA A 537 19.25 6.11 -15.76
C ALA A 537 20.11 7.17 -16.47
N LEU A 538 19.58 8.37 -16.76
CA LEU A 538 20.38 9.50 -17.27
C LEU A 538 21.48 9.88 -16.29
N ASN A 539 21.13 10.04 -15.01
CA ASN A 539 22.07 10.37 -13.95
C ASN A 539 23.13 9.28 -13.77
N ASN A 540 22.74 8.02 -13.75
CA ASN A 540 23.66 6.89 -13.58
C ASN A 540 24.57 6.70 -14.80
N THR A 541 24.08 6.99 -16.03
CA THR A 541 24.92 7.07 -17.24
C THR A 541 26.01 8.14 -17.08
N GLY A 542 25.62 9.34 -16.60
CA GLY A 542 26.57 10.42 -16.33
C GLY A 542 27.64 10.00 -15.32
N LEU A 543 27.26 9.34 -14.24
CA LEU A 543 28.21 8.84 -13.25
C LEU A 543 29.16 7.77 -13.84
N ALA A 544 28.66 6.85 -14.65
CA ALA A 544 29.51 5.84 -15.31
C ALA A 544 30.49 6.48 -16.31
N LEU A 545 30.05 7.52 -17.03
CA LEU A 545 30.91 8.29 -17.91
C LEU A 545 31.98 9.06 -17.12
N MET A 546 31.65 9.60 -15.95
CA MET A 546 32.65 10.23 -15.07
C MET A 546 33.70 9.22 -14.57
N ASP A 547 33.27 7.99 -14.21
CA ASP A 547 34.20 6.94 -13.81
C ASP A 547 35.19 6.56 -14.94
N LEU A 548 34.77 6.74 -16.20
CA LEU A 548 35.56 6.50 -17.41
C LEU A 548 36.31 7.75 -17.92
N ASP A 549 36.32 8.83 -17.14
CA ASP A 549 36.94 10.16 -17.49
C ASP A 549 36.34 10.82 -18.74
N ARG A 550 35.12 10.42 -19.15
CA ARG A 550 34.38 11.01 -20.31
C ARG A 550 33.48 12.14 -19.79
N ILE A 551 34.15 13.22 -19.31
CA ILE A 551 33.44 14.24 -18.49
C ILE A 551 32.44 15.08 -19.31
N ASP A 552 32.78 15.46 -20.55
CA ASP A 552 31.85 16.23 -21.38
C ASP A 552 30.56 15.47 -21.71
N GLU A 553 30.66 14.17 -21.93
CA GLU A 553 29.50 13.33 -22.16
C GLU A 553 28.66 13.15 -20.88
N ALA A 554 29.32 13.09 -19.71
CA ALA A 554 28.65 13.06 -18.43
C ALA A 554 27.85 14.35 -18.20
N ILE A 555 28.43 15.50 -18.45
CA ILE A 555 27.77 16.83 -18.40
C ILE A 555 26.49 16.79 -19.25
N ALA A 556 26.59 16.35 -20.50
CA ALA A 556 25.46 16.29 -21.43
C ALA A 556 24.32 15.39 -20.88
N ARG A 557 24.65 14.28 -20.17
CA ARG A 557 23.64 13.40 -19.55
C ARG A 557 22.96 14.02 -18.32
N PHE A 558 23.72 14.69 -17.45
CA PHE A 558 23.15 15.43 -16.32
C PHE A 558 22.27 16.59 -16.78
N GLU A 559 22.69 17.34 -17.77
CA GLU A 559 21.88 18.39 -18.38
C GLU A 559 20.61 17.86 -19.04
N ALA A 560 20.67 16.67 -19.66
CA ALA A 560 19.48 16.01 -20.19
C ALA A 560 18.49 15.66 -19.09
N ALA A 561 18.96 15.19 -17.93
CA ALA A 561 18.12 14.94 -16.77
C ALA A 561 17.50 16.25 -16.24
N LEU A 562 18.26 17.34 -16.17
CA LEU A 562 17.79 18.64 -15.71
C LEU A 562 16.83 19.33 -16.69
N ARG A 563 16.93 19.09 -17.99
CA ARG A 563 15.92 19.53 -18.96
C ARG A 563 14.56 18.87 -18.74
N LEU A 564 14.54 17.61 -18.28
CA LEU A 564 13.30 16.89 -17.96
C LEU A 564 12.75 17.27 -16.58
N ARG A 565 13.63 17.48 -15.62
CA ARG A 565 13.27 17.86 -14.25
C ARG A 565 14.25 18.92 -13.72
N PRO A 566 13.93 20.21 -13.86
CA PRO A 566 14.80 21.31 -13.43
C PRO A 566 15.10 21.38 -11.93
N ASP A 567 14.29 20.75 -11.10
CA ASP A 567 14.43 20.67 -9.64
C ASP A 567 15.11 19.37 -9.14
N TYR A 568 15.74 18.61 -10.05
CA TYR A 568 16.40 17.36 -9.71
C TYR A 568 17.74 17.60 -9.00
N SER A 569 17.70 17.78 -7.68
CA SER A 569 18.85 18.13 -6.83
C SER A 569 20.05 17.17 -6.98
N VAL A 570 19.82 15.88 -7.21
CA VAL A 570 20.90 14.90 -7.40
C VAL A 570 21.66 15.17 -8.70
N ALA A 571 20.96 15.48 -9.79
CA ALA A 571 21.62 15.79 -11.06
C ALA A 571 22.38 17.11 -10.99
N HIS A 572 21.87 18.13 -10.31
CA HIS A 572 22.62 19.37 -10.02
C HIS A 572 23.91 19.09 -9.26
N SER A 573 23.86 18.27 -8.20
CA SER A 573 25.06 17.92 -7.42
C SER A 573 26.09 17.17 -8.29
N ASN A 574 25.65 16.21 -9.10
CA ASN A 574 26.56 15.44 -9.96
C ASN A 574 27.11 16.29 -11.13
N LEU A 575 26.33 17.20 -11.68
CA LEU A 575 26.80 18.18 -12.68
C LEU A 575 27.84 19.12 -12.08
N GLY A 576 27.63 19.57 -10.83
CA GLY A 576 28.63 20.32 -10.08
C GLY A 576 29.96 19.57 -9.91
N LEU A 577 29.90 18.28 -9.59
CA LEU A 577 31.10 17.42 -9.52
C LEU A 577 31.78 17.27 -10.89
N ALA A 578 31.00 17.15 -11.96
CA ALA A 578 31.56 17.09 -13.32
C ALA A 578 32.27 18.41 -13.71
N PHE A 579 31.69 19.57 -13.44
CA PHE A 579 32.32 20.87 -13.64
C PHE A 579 33.57 21.06 -12.78
N GLN A 580 33.54 20.60 -11.52
CA GLN A 580 34.72 20.65 -10.65
C GLN A 580 35.88 19.83 -11.21
N ARG A 581 35.64 18.66 -11.79
CA ARG A 581 36.66 17.84 -12.47
C ARG A 581 37.24 18.50 -13.72
N CYS A 582 36.47 19.30 -14.43
CA CYS A 582 36.96 20.10 -15.58
C CYS A 582 37.63 21.40 -15.16
N GLY A 583 37.73 21.71 -13.86
CA GLY A 583 38.25 22.99 -13.38
C GLY A 583 37.29 24.18 -13.56
N ARG A 584 36.05 23.96 -13.96
CA ARG A 584 34.98 24.96 -14.13
C ARG A 584 34.32 25.27 -12.77
N ILE A 585 35.11 25.89 -11.87
CA ILE A 585 34.76 25.99 -10.44
C ILE A 585 33.55 26.87 -10.22
N ASP A 586 33.39 27.99 -10.91
CA ASP A 586 32.24 28.90 -10.74
C ASP A 586 30.92 28.22 -11.13
N GLU A 587 30.94 27.41 -12.20
CA GLU A 587 29.79 26.65 -12.65
C GLU A 587 29.49 25.51 -11.67
N ALA A 588 30.50 24.88 -11.08
CA ALA A 588 30.31 23.87 -10.02
C ALA A 588 29.60 24.49 -8.79
N ILE A 589 30.05 25.64 -8.33
CA ILE A 589 29.45 26.41 -7.23
C ILE A 589 27.99 26.71 -7.54
N ALA A 590 27.68 27.20 -8.73
CA ALA A 590 26.30 27.49 -9.16
C ALA A 590 25.40 26.23 -9.11
N GLN A 591 25.92 25.10 -9.57
CA GLN A 591 25.15 23.85 -9.57
C GLN A 591 24.94 23.28 -8.16
N PHE A 592 25.92 23.33 -7.28
CA PHE A 592 25.74 22.92 -5.88
C PHE A 592 24.77 23.83 -5.15
N ALA A 593 24.80 25.15 -5.41
CA ALA A 593 23.81 26.08 -4.86
C ALA A 593 22.38 25.69 -5.28
N GLN A 594 22.16 25.32 -6.55
CA GLN A 594 20.87 24.82 -7.02
C GLN A 594 20.48 23.49 -6.34
N ALA A 595 21.43 22.57 -6.17
CA ALA A 595 21.19 21.30 -5.49
C ALA A 595 20.68 21.51 -4.05
N VAL A 596 21.30 22.44 -3.31
CA VAL A 596 20.90 22.81 -1.95
C VAL A 596 19.61 23.63 -1.95
N HIS A 597 19.39 24.51 -2.91
CA HIS A 597 18.13 25.26 -3.06
C HIS A 597 16.92 24.33 -3.17
N PHE A 598 17.00 23.31 -4.05
CA PHE A 598 15.91 22.34 -4.23
C PHE A 598 15.82 21.28 -3.11
N ARG A 599 16.95 21.03 -2.43
CA ARG A 599 16.99 20.10 -1.29
C ARG A 599 17.84 20.68 -0.16
N PRO A 600 17.27 21.51 0.74
CA PRO A 600 18.01 22.19 1.81
C PRO A 600 18.69 21.29 2.85
N ALA A 601 18.31 20.01 2.93
CA ALA A 601 18.94 18.99 3.78
C ALA A 601 19.85 18.04 2.97
N TYR A 602 20.65 18.57 2.01
CA TYR A 602 21.55 17.77 1.19
C TYR A 602 22.99 17.94 1.62
N ALA A 603 23.38 17.23 2.69
CA ALA A 603 24.70 17.35 3.33
C ALA A 603 25.88 17.13 2.36
N THR A 604 25.79 16.17 1.45
CA THR A 604 26.83 15.91 0.44
C THR A 604 27.00 17.10 -0.50
N ALA A 605 25.90 17.72 -0.97
CA ALA A 605 25.98 18.90 -1.85
C ALA A 605 26.56 20.10 -1.09
N GLU A 606 26.24 20.29 0.18
CA GLU A 606 26.83 21.31 1.04
C GLU A 606 28.35 21.13 1.15
N SER A 607 28.84 19.91 1.41
CA SER A 607 30.27 19.63 1.51
C SER A 607 31.01 19.86 0.18
N ASN A 608 30.41 19.47 -0.96
CA ASN A 608 31.01 19.65 -2.28
C ASN A 608 31.01 21.13 -2.69
N TRP A 609 29.96 21.86 -2.33
CA TRP A 609 29.89 23.31 -2.49
C TRP A 609 31.01 24.01 -1.72
N ALA A 610 31.17 23.68 -0.44
CA ALA A 610 32.23 24.19 0.40
C ALA A 610 33.64 23.89 -0.15
N ALA A 611 33.85 22.67 -0.68
CA ALA A 611 35.11 22.30 -1.31
C ALA A 611 35.37 23.17 -2.56
N SER A 612 34.38 23.42 -3.42
CA SER A 612 34.51 24.30 -4.59
C SER A 612 34.77 25.76 -4.21
N LEU A 613 34.07 26.27 -3.16
CA LEU A 613 34.34 27.61 -2.62
C LEU A 613 35.76 27.75 -2.09
N THR A 614 36.30 26.69 -1.48
CA THR A 614 37.70 26.68 -1.00
C THR A 614 38.67 26.81 -2.18
N VAL A 615 38.42 26.07 -3.28
CA VAL A 615 39.25 26.17 -4.51
C VAL A 615 39.16 27.56 -5.14
N ALA A 616 37.96 28.19 -5.09
CA ALA A 616 37.74 29.56 -5.55
C ALA A 616 38.36 30.66 -4.65
N GLY A 617 38.89 30.29 -3.47
CA GLY A 617 39.42 31.23 -2.49
C GLY A 617 38.42 31.83 -1.52
N HIS A 618 37.17 31.39 -1.57
CA HIS A 618 36.08 31.88 -0.70
C HIS A 618 36.00 31.07 0.60
N PHE A 619 37.11 30.91 1.31
CA PHE A 619 37.21 30.00 2.45
C PHE A 619 36.23 30.34 3.62
N THR A 620 35.99 31.63 3.86
CA THR A 620 35.07 32.05 4.95
C THR A 620 33.65 31.54 4.71
N GLU A 621 33.19 31.60 3.47
CA GLU A 621 31.88 31.07 3.09
C GLU A 621 31.88 29.54 3.12
N ALA A 622 32.95 28.90 2.64
CA ALA A 622 33.10 27.44 2.67
C ALA A 622 32.91 26.83 4.05
N VAL A 623 33.43 27.49 5.11
CA VAL A 623 33.29 27.01 6.50
C VAL A 623 31.82 26.84 6.90
N LEU A 624 30.95 27.79 6.51
CA LEU A 624 29.52 27.71 6.85
C LEU A 624 28.85 26.49 6.25
N HIS A 625 29.18 26.16 5.00
CA HIS A 625 28.64 24.99 4.30
C HIS A 625 29.21 23.68 4.86
N PHE A 626 30.48 23.61 5.23
CA PHE A 626 31.05 22.45 5.91
C PHE A 626 30.37 22.19 7.28
N GLU A 627 30.18 23.25 8.08
CA GLU A 627 29.49 23.14 9.36
C GLU A 627 28.03 22.70 9.16
N ARG A 628 27.37 23.23 8.12
CA ARG A 628 26.01 22.82 7.80
C ARG A 628 25.92 21.34 7.40
N ALA A 629 26.84 20.83 6.59
CA ALA A 629 26.92 19.43 6.22
C ALA A 629 27.08 18.50 7.46
N MET A 630 27.99 18.87 8.38
CA MET A 630 28.21 18.12 9.61
C MET A 630 27.04 18.19 10.59
N GLN A 631 26.26 19.29 10.58
CA GLN A 631 25.01 19.39 11.36
C GLN A 631 23.90 18.48 10.79
N LEU A 632 23.80 18.40 9.46
CA LEU A 632 22.81 17.57 8.79
C LEU A 632 23.07 16.06 8.97
N GLU A 633 24.35 15.67 8.88
CA GLU A 633 24.76 14.27 9.00
C GLU A 633 25.95 14.12 9.97
N PRO A 634 25.75 14.25 11.30
CA PRO A 634 26.82 14.31 12.29
C PRO A 634 27.62 13.00 12.46
N GLN A 635 27.08 11.88 12.01
CA GLN A 635 27.71 10.54 12.07
C GLN A 635 28.41 10.15 10.77
N GLN A 636 28.37 10.97 9.72
CA GLN A 636 28.97 10.68 8.42
C GLN A 636 30.45 11.10 8.40
N PRO A 637 31.42 10.15 8.29
CA PRO A 637 32.87 10.45 8.34
C PRO A 637 33.36 11.24 7.12
N LEU A 638 32.62 11.22 6.02
CA LEU A 638 33.00 11.89 4.77
C LEU A 638 33.05 13.41 4.92
N HIS A 639 32.11 14.03 5.65
CA HIS A 639 32.04 15.48 5.80
C HIS A 639 33.26 16.08 6.52
N PRO A 640 33.66 15.63 7.72
CA PRO A 640 34.91 16.10 8.33
C PRO A 640 36.15 15.73 7.52
N PHE A 641 36.14 14.65 6.74
CA PHE A 641 37.25 14.32 5.84
C PHE A 641 37.41 15.34 4.72
N ILE A 642 36.34 15.68 3.97
CA ILE A 642 36.39 16.70 2.91
C ILE A 642 36.77 18.07 3.50
N TYR A 643 36.24 18.43 4.65
CA TYR A 643 36.61 19.67 5.33
C TYR A 643 38.12 19.69 5.71
N GLY A 644 38.65 18.57 6.18
CA GLY A 644 40.08 18.44 6.45
C GLY A 644 40.95 18.64 5.18
N GLN A 645 40.54 18.11 4.04
CA GLN A 645 41.20 18.34 2.77
C GLN A 645 41.17 19.82 2.35
N ALA A 646 40.03 20.48 2.48
CA ALA A 646 39.88 21.90 2.20
C ALA A 646 40.78 22.78 3.10
N LEU A 647 40.90 22.42 4.39
CA LEU A 647 41.80 23.08 5.34
C LEU A 647 43.29 22.92 4.95
N LEU A 648 43.68 21.75 4.45
CA LEU A 648 45.03 21.52 3.94
C LEU A 648 45.31 22.42 2.72
N GLN A 649 44.37 22.51 1.78
CA GLN A 649 44.46 23.39 0.63
C GLN A 649 44.60 24.88 1.01
N ALA A 650 43.91 25.27 2.09
CA ALA A 650 43.99 26.63 2.66
C ALA A 650 45.22 26.86 3.54
N GLY A 651 46.15 25.88 3.67
CA GLY A 651 47.35 25.96 4.50
C GLY A 651 47.10 25.85 6.03
N ARG A 652 45.88 25.48 6.46
CA ARG A 652 45.48 25.38 7.87
C ARG A 652 45.67 23.95 8.40
N THR A 653 46.95 23.47 8.36
CA THR A 653 47.30 22.06 8.60
C THR A 653 46.88 21.55 9.99
N ASP A 654 47.06 22.34 11.04
CA ASP A 654 46.69 21.89 12.39
C ASP A 654 45.19 21.66 12.57
N GLU A 655 44.37 22.49 11.93
CA GLU A 655 42.91 22.33 11.94
C GLU A 655 42.49 21.12 11.07
N ALA A 656 43.18 20.88 9.97
CA ALA A 656 42.96 19.71 9.14
C ALA A 656 43.18 18.39 9.92
N LEU A 657 44.24 18.34 10.77
CA LEU A 657 44.48 17.20 11.65
C LEU A 657 43.27 16.89 12.56
N ALA A 658 42.65 17.93 13.14
CA ALA A 658 41.49 17.75 13.99
C ALA A 658 40.28 17.17 13.20
N ARG A 659 40.07 17.62 11.97
CA ARG A 659 38.99 17.11 11.11
C ARG A 659 39.25 15.69 10.64
N PHE A 660 40.44 15.34 10.24
CA PHE A 660 40.78 13.95 9.89
C PHE A 660 40.66 12.99 11.09
N ARG A 661 41.08 13.43 12.31
CA ARG A 661 40.85 12.63 13.52
C ARG A 661 39.37 12.44 13.78
N ARG A 662 38.53 13.46 13.60
CA ARG A 662 37.08 13.34 13.72
C ARG A 662 36.52 12.34 12.72
N ALA A 663 36.98 12.32 11.48
CA ALA A 663 36.58 11.33 10.49
C ALA A 663 36.96 9.89 10.92
N LEU A 664 38.11 9.70 11.54
CA LEU A 664 38.60 8.42 12.04
C LEU A 664 37.92 7.99 13.37
N GLU A 665 37.46 8.92 14.20
CA GLU A 665 36.59 8.63 15.34
C GLU A 665 35.25 8.04 14.89
N LEU A 666 34.69 8.56 13.79
CA LEU A 666 33.42 8.08 13.22
C LEU A 666 33.61 6.77 12.44
N ASN A 667 34.73 6.63 11.72
CA ASN A 667 35.09 5.39 11.00
C ASN A 667 36.59 5.08 11.17
N PRO A 668 36.95 4.24 12.15
CA PRO A 668 38.35 3.87 12.37
C PRO A 668 39.01 3.09 11.20
N ASN A 669 38.23 2.67 10.22
CA ASN A 669 38.74 1.94 9.05
C ASN A 669 38.81 2.78 7.77
N PHE A 670 38.65 4.10 7.86
CA PHE A 670 38.66 5.01 6.71
C PHE A 670 40.10 5.18 6.19
N ALA A 671 40.50 4.39 5.20
CA ALA A 671 41.86 4.35 4.66
C ALA A 671 42.35 5.70 4.15
N ASP A 672 41.50 6.42 3.42
CA ASP A 672 41.86 7.75 2.87
C ASP A 672 42.07 8.78 3.96
N ALA A 673 41.28 8.75 5.05
CA ALA A 673 41.48 9.64 6.18
C ALA A 673 42.79 9.36 6.92
N HIS A 674 43.16 8.08 7.07
CA HIS A 674 44.47 7.71 7.58
C HIS A 674 45.59 8.22 6.69
N TYR A 675 45.45 8.08 5.37
CA TYR A 675 46.46 8.52 4.40
C TYR A 675 46.65 10.06 4.43
N GLN A 676 45.55 10.81 4.41
CA GLN A 676 45.61 12.29 4.45
C GLN A 676 46.12 12.81 5.80
N LEU A 677 45.70 12.18 6.90
CA LEU A 677 46.24 12.49 8.23
C LEU A 677 47.76 12.26 8.29
N ALA A 678 48.23 11.17 7.71
CA ALA A 678 49.67 10.87 7.65
C ALA A 678 50.44 11.90 6.81
N LEU A 679 49.89 12.33 5.69
CA LEU A 679 50.50 13.40 4.87
C LEU A 679 50.59 14.72 5.64
N ALA A 680 49.52 15.12 6.31
CA ALA A 680 49.46 16.34 7.11
C ALA A 680 50.46 16.29 8.30
N LEU A 681 50.54 15.17 9.02
CA LEU A 681 51.50 14.97 10.09
C LEU A 681 52.97 15.04 9.58
N ARG A 682 53.23 14.46 8.41
CA ARG A 682 54.57 14.53 7.79
C ARG A 682 54.94 15.98 7.39
N GLN A 683 54.02 16.77 6.91
CA GLN A 683 54.22 18.21 6.65
C GLN A 683 54.64 19.00 7.90
N LEU A 684 54.11 18.60 9.06
CA LEU A 684 54.44 19.22 10.38
C LEU A 684 55.67 18.60 11.05
N GLY A 685 56.42 17.71 10.37
CA GLY A 685 57.61 17.02 10.91
C GLY A 685 57.30 15.92 11.90
N ARG A 686 56.05 15.50 12.12
CA ARG A 686 55.63 14.44 13.05
C ARG A 686 55.72 13.07 12.38
N VAL A 687 56.95 12.67 12.02
CA VAL A 687 57.22 11.52 11.14
C VAL A 687 56.77 10.20 11.74
N ASP A 688 57.00 9.97 13.04
CA ASP A 688 56.66 8.72 13.71
C ASP A 688 55.14 8.48 13.74
N GLU A 689 54.38 9.53 14.05
CA GLU A 689 52.92 9.45 14.01
C GLU A 689 52.39 9.25 12.57
N ALA A 690 52.99 9.93 11.59
CA ALA A 690 52.64 9.73 10.18
C ALA A 690 52.84 8.27 9.74
N GLN A 691 53.93 7.64 10.19
CA GLN A 691 54.22 6.23 9.84
C GLN A 691 53.13 5.26 10.30
N VAL A 692 52.60 5.47 11.52
CA VAL A 692 51.49 4.68 12.07
C VAL A 692 50.26 4.75 11.17
N HIS A 693 49.91 5.99 10.75
CA HIS A 693 48.76 6.19 9.90
C HIS A 693 48.96 5.71 8.45
N PHE A 694 50.15 5.81 7.88
CA PHE A 694 50.46 5.20 6.58
C PHE A 694 50.35 3.65 6.63
N GLN A 695 50.79 3.02 7.71
CA GLN A 695 50.61 1.57 7.88
C GLN A 695 49.12 1.21 8.03
N ALA A 696 48.33 2.01 8.76
CA ALA A 696 46.93 1.79 8.91
C ALA A 696 46.19 1.94 7.56
N ALA A 697 46.55 2.93 6.75
CA ALA A 697 45.99 3.11 5.42
C ALA A 697 46.28 1.92 4.49
N ARG A 698 47.54 1.41 4.47
CA ARG A 698 47.92 0.22 3.67
C ARG A 698 47.22 -1.08 4.07
N ARG A 699 46.96 -1.30 5.36
CA ARG A 699 46.28 -2.49 5.87
C ARG A 699 44.78 -2.51 5.53
N ARG A 700 44.22 -1.37 5.19
CA ARG A 700 42.79 -1.13 5.04
C ARG A 700 42.40 -0.64 3.66
N ALA A 701 43.34 -0.46 2.75
CA ALA A 701 43.04 -0.27 1.33
C ALA A 701 42.41 -1.55 0.78
N PRO A 702 41.32 -1.46 -0.01
CA PRO A 702 40.59 -2.61 -0.59
C PRO A 702 41.48 -3.44 -1.52
#